data_a6aeb65e570518c516ee1accb692518f
#
_entry.id   a6aeb65e570518c516ee1accb692518f
#
_cell.length_a   1.000
_cell.length_b   1.000
_cell.length_c   1.000
_cell.angle_alpha   90.00
_cell.angle_beta   90.00
_cell.angle_gamma   90.00
#
_symmetry.space_group_name_H-M   'P 1'
#
loop_
_entity.id
_entity.type
_entity.pdbx_description
1 polymer ?
#
loop_
_entity_poly.entity_id
_entity_poly.type
_entity_poly.pdbx_seq_one_letter_code
_entity_poly.pdbx_strand_id
1 'polypeptide(L)'
;MNFLQPLALFGLLLAFAPIIIHLLNLLRHRTQAWATTRFLLQARKSSSRVSKLKXWLTLLFRMLALAALALMLARPMTGGDSFFSLSQGSPEALVXVLDRSASMETRTEKEPKTKRERALEAFQAFAEPWPESRLVVIDTALEEPFFIDAAXSVKDPALXRFFGPTDTAANLPGTLLKAIDWLRETXVGTAEILLASDMQTSNWEPNRNSDTLAKIDRALSQKKDFWKLXLLQLSXPPPYNLSXAFDQINRKPKQIEPVFXLXQKGKGNELIRLSTNTNGKQGNLXVKLAAQSMLWRPSFDLENEPDEGWMSILAPNDFCPFDXTCYLTYGATEPPKVAVRSSDPRVSLXLRAASQTEIGKXADTLPLTXLDQKEVNLRRLIIHQGAFDQADEETLRQFVESGGSLVLFPPESPEIXGFSFLSWDVPEKREDEDFFLASQWRKDSGLLANSSDGNRLPLDYLDIKTRRIPKQGETIANYSDGKPFLTSLTIGKGVVYAFSTLPLDDWSGLADGYVLVPAIQRLVEESSSSNSFIQSWACGGKETKDTTLFECIDKPNEKTPALHAGIYKIEGRLTAVNRPKEENESQFLKKEEITGKLPGIAPRVIDGESISDSTDRTEVWSFFLIVCLVLLLGEAFLGQPPVAKKDNTLPANA
;
A
#
# COMPACT_ATOMS: atom_id res chain seq x y z
N MET A 1 17.29 -33.43 -2.38
CA MET A 1 16.84 -34.08 -3.62
C MET A 1 15.37 -34.44 -3.50
N ASN A 2 14.54 -33.85 -4.32
CA ASN A 2 13.15 -34.24 -4.44
C ASN A 2 13.03 -35.27 -5.54
N PHE A 3 12.07 -36.17 -5.43
CA PHE A 3 11.83 -37.23 -6.42
C PHE A 3 10.46 -36.99 -7.07
N LEU A 4 10.44 -37.01 -8.42
CA LEU A 4 9.19 -36.88 -9.16
C LEU A 4 8.29 -38.11 -8.98
N GLN A 5 8.91 -39.29 -8.81
CA GLN A 5 8.19 -40.54 -8.59
C GLN A 5 8.74 -41.29 -7.36
N PRO A 6 8.37 -40.84 -6.15
CA PRO A 6 8.93 -41.44 -4.93
C PRO A 6 8.59 -42.92 -4.76
N LEU A 7 7.50 -43.41 -5.34
CA LEU A 7 7.12 -44.84 -5.29
C LEU A 7 8.16 -45.71 -6.01
N ALA A 8 8.89 -45.19 -7.00
CA ALA A 8 9.95 -45.93 -7.70
C ALA A 8 11.11 -46.28 -6.77
N LEU A 9 11.28 -45.60 -5.64
CA LEU A 9 12.29 -45.93 -4.63
C LEU A 9 12.09 -47.32 -4.01
N PHE A 10 10.87 -47.87 -4.02
CA PHE A 10 10.63 -49.25 -3.63
C PHE A 10 11.39 -50.23 -4.56
N GLY A 11 11.73 -49.81 -5.77
CA GLY A 11 12.59 -50.57 -6.67
C GLY A 11 14.00 -50.85 -6.11
N LEU A 12 14.47 -50.08 -5.12
CA LEU A 12 15.74 -50.32 -4.43
C LEU A 12 15.73 -51.67 -3.69
N LEU A 13 14.55 -52.18 -3.30
CA LEU A 13 14.42 -53.52 -2.73
C LEU A 13 14.81 -54.61 -3.73
N LEU A 14 14.57 -54.40 -5.03
CA LEU A 14 14.96 -55.33 -6.10
C LEU A 14 16.49 -55.41 -6.26
N ALA A 15 17.24 -54.43 -5.79
CA ALA A 15 18.70 -54.46 -5.79
C ALA A 15 19.28 -55.59 -4.92
N PHE A 16 18.48 -56.10 -3.97
CA PHE A 16 18.87 -57.26 -3.15
C PHE A 16 18.53 -58.61 -3.81
N ALA A 17 17.75 -58.61 -4.89
CA ALA A 17 17.39 -59.86 -5.59
C ALA A 17 18.61 -60.70 -6.06
N PRO A 18 19.67 -60.09 -6.60
CA PRO A 18 20.88 -60.85 -6.99
C PRO A 18 21.53 -61.59 -5.80
N ILE A 19 21.54 -61.01 -4.61
CA ILE A 19 22.07 -61.69 -3.40
C ILE A 19 21.21 -62.93 -3.08
N ILE A 20 19.89 -62.76 -3.09
CA ILE A 20 18.95 -63.87 -2.79
C ILE A 20 19.16 -65.01 -3.79
N ILE A 21 19.23 -64.69 -5.07
CA ILE A 21 19.47 -65.65 -6.15
C ILE A 21 20.84 -66.35 -5.97
N HIS A 22 21.89 -65.56 -5.61
CA HIS A 22 23.21 -66.09 -5.35
C HIS A 22 23.24 -67.07 -4.17
N LEU A 23 22.54 -66.71 -3.07
CA LEU A 23 22.43 -67.57 -1.88
C LEU A 23 21.67 -68.85 -2.16
N LEU A 24 20.54 -68.76 -2.88
CA LEU A 24 19.75 -69.92 -3.28
C LEU A 24 20.57 -70.86 -4.18
N ASN A 25 21.34 -70.32 -5.09
CA ASN A 25 22.19 -71.09 -5.99
C ASN A 25 23.34 -71.77 -5.22
N LEU A 26 23.88 -71.12 -4.19
CA LEU A 26 24.90 -71.70 -3.30
C LEU A 26 24.36 -72.90 -2.50
N LEU A 27 23.09 -72.78 -2.03
CA LEU A 27 22.42 -73.86 -1.28
C LEU A 27 22.07 -75.05 -2.15
N ARG A 28 21.93 -74.90 -3.47
CA ARG A 28 21.51 -75.92 -4.43
C ARG A 28 22.66 -76.85 -4.84
N HIS A 29 23.94 -76.44 -4.77
CA HIS A 29 25.11 -77.25 -5.15
C HIS A 29 25.58 -78.14 -4.01
N ARG A 30 25.09 -79.41 -3.97
CA ARG A 30 25.64 -80.45 -3.12
C ARG A 30 26.88 -81.03 -3.80
N THR A 31 28.02 -80.94 -3.15
CA THR A 31 29.24 -81.53 -3.59
C THR A 31 29.27 -83.04 -3.24
N GLN A 32 29.33 -83.94 -4.24
CA GLN A 32 29.63 -85.33 -4.03
C GLN A 32 31.13 -85.53 -4.24
N ALA A 33 31.82 -86.16 -3.26
CA ALA A 33 33.24 -86.40 -3.29
C ALA A 33 33.53 -87.70 -4.13
N TRP A 34 34.19 -87.52 -5.25
CA TRP A 34 34.67 -88.62 -6.06
C TRP A 34 36.17 -88.90 -5.77
N ALA A 35 36.57 -90.19 -5.68
CA ALA A 35 37.89 -90.63 -5.19
C ALA A 35 39.08 -90.19 -6.09
N THR A 36 38.88 -89.92 -7.38
CA THR A 36 39.92 -89.50 -8.33
C THR A 36 40.22 -87.98 -8.35
N THR A 37 39.57 -87.19 -7.57
CA THR A 37 39.72 -85.70 -7.63
C THR A 37 40.85 -85.14 -6.74
N ARG A 38 41.61 -86.02 -6.05
CA ARG A 38 42.67 -85.61 -5.10
C ARG A 38 43.84 -84.92 -5.76
N PHE A 39 44.21 -85.32 -7.04
CA PHE A 39 45.28 -84.69 -7.81
C PHE A 39 44.88 -83.39 -8.47
N LEU A 40 43.63 -83.19 -8.82
CA LEU A 40 43.13 -81.96 -9.42
C LEU A 40 42.98 -80.85 -8.40
N LEU A 41 42.84 -81.12 -7.09
CA LEU A 41 42.68 -80.17 -6.02
C LEU A 41 43.96 -79.35 -5.74
N GLN A 42 45.16 -79.88 -6.03
CA GLN A 42 46.41 -79.16 -5.83
C GLN A 42 46.69 -78.13 -6.92
N ALA A 43 46.24 -78.32 -8.15
CA ALA A 43 46.41 -77.40 -9.27
C ALA A 43 45.42 -76.20 -9.19
N ARG A 44 44.32 -76.33 -8.41
CA ARG A 44 43.21 -75.38 -8.35
C ARG A 44 43.37 -74.28 -7.27
N LYS A 45 44.36 -74.35 -6.38
CA LYS A 45 44.50 -73.45 -5.23
C LYS A 45 44.94 -72.02 -5.60
N SER A 46 45.59 -71.75 -6.70
CA SER A 46 46.02 -70.42 -7.09
C SER A 46 44.96 -69.63 -7.87
N SER A 47 44.03 -70.31 -8.57
CA SER A 47 42.99 -69.68 -9.40
C SER A 47 41.70 -69.36 -8.62
N SER A 48 41.51 -69.91 -7.43
CA SER A 48 40.24 -69.83 -6.73
C SER A 48 39.98 -68.42 -6.10
N ARG A 49 41.01 -67.66 -5.72
CA ARG A 49 40.87 -66.33 -5.10
C ARG A 49 40.43 -65.31 -6.16
N VAL A 50 41.00 -65.29 -7.35
CA VAL A 50 40.65 -64.37 -8.43
C VAL A 50 39.20 -64.65 -8.92
N SER A 51 38.83 -65.93 -9.03
CA SER A 51 37.49 -66.35 -9.45
C SER A 51 36.41 -65.97 -8.42
N LYS A 52 36.73 -66.11 -7.11
CA LYS A 52 35.83 -65.65 -6.03
C LYS A 52 35.69 -64.12 -6.02
N LEU A 53 36.77 -63.39 -6.23
CA LEU A 53 36.75 -61.94 -6.30
C LEU A 53 35.89 -61.46 -7.48
N LYS A 54 36.02 -62.07 -8.65
CA LYS A 54 35.17 -61.82 -9.82
C LYS A 54 33.70 -61.99 -9.52
N UNK A 55 33.37 -62.93 -8.91
CA UNK A 55 32.16 -63.24 -8.66
C UNK A 55 31.51 -62.28 -7.86
N TRP A 56 32.14 -61.93 -6.67
CA TRP A 56 31.66 -60.90 -5.78
C TRP A 56 31.55 -59.55 -6.48
N LEU A 57 32.50 -59.18 -7.30
CA LEU A 57 32.51 -57.94 -8.04
C LEU A 57 31.36 -57.88 -9.07
N THR A 58 31.10 -58.99 -9.76
CA THR A 58 29.94 -59.11 -10.68
C THR A 58 28.63 -58.95 -9.94
N LEU A 59 28.49 -59.56 -8.75
CA LEU A 59 27.31 -59.42 -7.89
C LEU A 59 27.11 -57.97 -7.45
N LEU A 60 28.19 -57.30 -7.02
CA LEU A 60 28.18 -55.90 -6.62
C LEU A 60 27.74 -54.99 -7.76
N PHE A 61 28.31 -55.17 -8.97
CA PHE A 61 27.97 -54.36 -10.16
C PHE A 61 26.47 -54.53 -10.52
N ARG A 62 25.95 -55.76 -10.44
CA ARG A 62 24.57 -56.08 -10.73
C ARG A 62 23.62 -55.40 -9.71
N MET A 63 23.98 -55.39 -8.43
CA MET A 63 23.24 -54.72 -7.38
C MET A 63 23.22 -53.21 -7.60
N LEU A 64 24.40 -52.63 -7.87
CA LEU A 64 24.54 -51.19 -8.10
C LEU A 64 23.81 -50.74 -9.37
N ALA A 65 23.81 -51.56 -10.42
CA ALA A 65 23.08 -51.28 -11.65
C ALA A 65 21.56 -51.24 -11.41
N LEU A 66 21.01 -52.19 -10.62
CA LEU A 66 19.58 -52.19 -10.25
C LEU A 66 19.23 -51.01 -9.35
N ALA A 67 20.14 -50.64 -8.44
CA ALA A 67 19.94 -49.45 -7.58
C ALA A 67 19.95 -48.17 -8.42
N ALA A 68 20.90 -48.05 -9.37
CA ALA A 68 20.98 -46.90 -10.30
C ALA A 68 19.73 -46.82 -11.18
N LEU A 69 19.20 -47.96 -11.63
CA LEU A 69 17.95 -48.02 -12.41
C LEU A 69 16.75 -47.55 -11.59
N ALA A 70 16.64 -47.96 -10.31
CA ALA A 70 15.59 -47.54 -9.41
C ALA A 70 15.66 -46.04 -9.16
N LEU A 71 16.87 -45.48 -8.96
CA LEU A 71 17.08 -44.04 -8.80
C LEU A 71 16.76 -43.27 -10.08
N MET A 72 17.10 -43.82 -11.26
CA MET A 72 16.74 -43.23 -12.55
C MET A 72 15.21 -43.12 -12.68
N LEU A 73 14.46 -44.17 -12.34
CA LEU A 73 13.00 -44.19 -12.43
C LEU A 73 12.35 -43.27 -11.40
N ALA A 74 12.98 -43.05 -10.24
CA ALA A 74 12.52 -42.12 -9.22
C ALA A 74 12.67 -40.65 -9.66
N ARG A 75 13.44 -40.36 -10.73
CA ARG A 75 13.67 -39.03 -11.36
C ARG A 75 14.05 -37.98 -10.30
N PRO A 76 15.25 -38.10 -9.69
CA PRO A 76 15.71 -37.11 -8.71
C PRO A 76 15.95 -35.75 -9.35
N MET A 77 15.57 -34.69 -8.64
CA MET A 77 15.74 -33.29 -9.04
C MET A 77 16.77 -32.62 -8.14
N THR A 78 17.73 -31.90 -8.73
CA THR A 78 18.67 -31.05 -7.99
C THR A 78 18.27 -29.57 -8.13
N GLY A 79 18.24 -28.85 -7.01
CA GLY A 79 17.91 -27.44 -6.95
C GLY A 79 17.48 -27.07 -5.54
N GLY A 80 18.30 -26.27 -4.88
CA GLY A 80 18.00 -25.76 -3.53
C GLY A 80 18.50 -26.64 -2.37
N ASP A 81 18.86 -25.97 -1.31
CA ASP A 81 19.41 -26.52 -0.06
C ASP A 81 18.41 -27.40 0.69
N SER A 82 18.14 -28.61 0.21
CA SER A 82 17.29 -29.50 0.98
C SER A 82 17.74 -30.96 0.94
N PHE A 83 18.84 -31.23 1.63
CA PHE A 83 19.21 -32.60 1.95
C PHE A 83 18.22 -33.28 2.91
N PHE A 84 17.38 -32.48 3.59
CA PHE A 84 16.43 -32.95 4.62
C PHE A 84 14.96 -32.94 4.22
N SER A 85 14.60 -32.62 2.99
CA SER A 85 13.19 -32.62 2.56
C SER A 85 12.66 -34.01 2.13
N LEU A 86 13.44 -35.05 2.35
CA LEU A 86 13.07 -36.43 1.99
C LEU A 86 11.90 -37.02 2.82
N SER A 87 11.46 -36.30 3.87
CA SER A 87 10.42 -36.82 4.75
C SER A 87 9.09 -36.06 4.70
N GLN A 88 9.01 -34.95 3.93
CA GLN A 88 7.75 -34.23 3.78
C GLN A 88 7.14 -34.51 2.41
N GLY A 89 5.97 -35.14 2.42
CA GLY A 89 5.16 -35.34 1.23
C GLY A 89 4.71 -34.01 0.60
N SER A 90 3.95 -34.06 -0.47
CA SER A 90 3.38 -32.86 -1.09
C SER A 90 2.58 -32.06 -0.04
N PRO A 91 2.71 -30.72 0.00
CA PRO A 91 1.91 -29.93 0.94
C PRO A 91 0.42 -30.06 0.62
N GLU A 92 -0.42 -30.07 1.66
CA GLU A 92 -1.87 -30.14 1.49
C GLU A 92 -2.41 -28.88 0.81
N ALA A 93 -1.79 -27.71 1.08
CA ALA A 93 -2.20 -26.45 0.50
C ALA A 93 -1.02 -25.58 0.08
N LEU A 94 -1.17 -24.90 -1.05
CA LEU A 94 -0.30 -23.83 -1.55
C LEU A 94 -1.12 -22.54 -1.52
N VAL A 95 -0.63 -21.56 -0.80
CA VAL A 95 -1.35 -20.29 -0.60
C VAL A 95 -0.58 -19.10 -1.19
N UNK A 96 -0.94 -18.22 -2.11
CA UNK A 96 -0.48 -17.22 -2.65
C UNK A 96 -0.96 -16.22 -1.93
N VAL A 97 -0.38 -15.46 -1.14
CA VAL A 97 -0.73 -14.14 -0.64
C VAL A 97 -0.29 -13.13 -1.68
N LEU A 98 -1.24 -12.61 -2.43
CA LEU A 98 -0.97 -11.78 -3.62
C LEU A 98 -1.17 -10.30 -3.27
N ASP A 99 -0.10 -9.53 -3.34
CA ASP A 99 -0.18 -8.07 -3.30
C ASP A 99 -0.80 -7.59 -4.62
N ARG A 100 -1.97 -6.93 -4.51
CA ARG A 100 -2.67 -6.30 -5.65
C ARG A 100 -2.73 -4.79 -5.51
N SER A 101 -1.85 -4.21 -4.67
CA SER A 101 -1.77 -2.74 -4.58
C SER A 101 -1.43 -2.12 -5.93
N ALA A 102 -1.79 -0.86 -6.09
CA ALA A 102 -1.59 -0.12 -7.34
C ALA A 102 -0.13 -0.15 -7.81
N SER A 103 0.84 -0.09 -6.90
CA SER A 103 2.27 -0.13 -7.20
C SER A 103 2.73 -1.43 -7.88
N MET A 104 1.95 -2.51 -7.74
CA MET A 104 2.23 -3.80 -8.41
C MET A 104 2.00 -3.74 -9.93
N GLU A 105 1.41 -2.65 -10.45
CA GLU A 105 1.27 -2.43 -11.92
C GLU A 105 2.48 -1.73 -12.53
N THR A 106 3.53 -1.47 -11.75
CA THR A 106 4.80 -0.91 -12.24
C THR A 106 5.47 -1.87 -13.24
N ARG A 107 6.04 -1.28 -14.30
CA ARG A 107 6.85 -1.97 -15.32
C ARG A 107 8.27 -1.42 -15.29
N THR A 108 9.19 -2.10 -15.96
CA THR A 108 10.57 -1.63 -16.15
C THR A 108 10.95 -1.70 -17.63
N GLU A 109 12.04 -1.07 -18.02
CA GLU A 109 12.53 -1.13 -19.42
C GLU A 109 12.87 -2.55 -19.87
N LYS A 110 13.37 -3.35 -18.95
CA LYS A 110 13.82 -4.73 -19.23
C LYS A 110 12.64 -5.73 -19.20
N GLU A 111 11.59 -5.40 -18.44
CA GLU A 111 10.47 -6.29 -18.17
C GLU A 111 9.15 -5.62 -18.59
N PRO A 112 8.57 -6.01 -19.72
CA PRO A 112 7.29 -5.43 -20.17
C PRO A 112 6.10 -5.85 -19.29
N LYS A 113 6.24 -6.94 -18.53
CA LYS A 113 5.22 -7.44 -17.59
C LYS A 113 5.23 -6.64 -16.30
N THR A 114 4.05 -6.43 -15.74
CA THR A 114 3.91 -5.79 -14.43
C THR A 114 4.43 -6.70 -13.31
N LYS A 115 4.73 -6.12 -12.15
CA LYS A 115 5.14 -6.90 -10.96
C LYS A 115 4.05 -7.94 -10.61
N ARG A 116 2.76 -7.55 -10.69
CA ARG A 116 1.64 -8.47 -10.44
C ARG A 116 1.63 -9.66 -11.41
N GLU A 117 1.83 -9.41 -12.71
CA GLU A 117 1.91 -10.48 -13.71
C GLU A 117 3.07 -11.43 -13.40
N ARG A 118 4.21 -10.90 -12.99
CA ARG A 118 5.38 -11.68 -12.57
C ARG A 118 5.09 -12.49 -11.30
N ALA A 119 4.35 -11.91 -10.34
CA ALA A 119 3.91 -12.63 -9.13
C ALA A 119 3.05 -13.84 -9.47
N LEU A 120 2.10 -13.66 -10.41
CA LEU A 120 1.22 -14.76 -10.86
C LEU A 120 1.99 -15.85 -11.59
N GLU A 121 2.97 -15.48 -12.42
CA GLU A 121 3.85 -16.45 -13.10
C GLU A 121 4.74 -17.20 -12.11
N ALA A 122 5.27 -16.50 -11.12
CA ALA A 122 6.05 -17.12 -10.05
C ALA A 122 5.21 -18.11 -9.24
N PHE A 123 3.96 -17.76 -8.95
CA PHE A 123 3.03 -18.68 -8.27
C PHE A 123 2.73 -19.91 -9.13
N GLN A 124 2.55 -19.74 -10.43
CA GLN A 124 2.34 -20.85 -11.36
C GLN A 124 3.53 -21.82 -11.33
N ALA A 125 4.76 -21.30 -11.43
CA ALA A 125 6.00 -22.09 -11.34
C ALA A 125 6.18 -22.72 -9.96
N PHE A 126 5.79 -22.03 -8.91
CA PHE A 126 5.83 -22.51 -7.51
C PHE A 126 4.89 -23.71 -7.30
N ALA A 127 3.71 -23.68 -7.94
CA ALA A 127 2.70 -24.73 -7.80
C ALA A 127 2.95 -25.95 -8.70
N GLU A 128 3.72 -25.81 -9.78
CA GLU A 128 3.96 -26.87 -10.80
C GLU A 128 4.45 -28.21 -10.22
N PRO A 129 5.37 -28.26 -9.22
CA PRO A 129 5.82 -29.52 -8.65
C PRO A 129 4.76 -30.24 -7.80
N TRP A 130 3.65 -29.60 -7.48
CA TRP A 130 2.68 -30.08 -6.51
C TRP A 130 1.23 -30.09 -7.06
N PRO A 131 0.96 -30.88 -8.11
CA PRO A 131 -0.35 -30.86 -8.78
C PRO A 131 -1.51 -31.38 -7.91
N GLU A 132 -1.22 -32.09 -6.83
CA GLU A 132 -2.22 -32.65 -5.90
C GLU A 132 -2.58 -31.68 -4.75
N SER A 133 -1.81 -30.59 -4.60
CA SER A 133 -2.02 -29.63 -3.53
C SER A 133 -3.24 -28.75 -3.82
N ARG A 134 -3.98 -28.38 -2.77
CA ARG A 134 -5.07 -27.43 -2.84
C ARG A 134 -4.49 -26.03 -3.10
N LEU A 135 -4.90 -25.38 -4.19
CA LEU A 135 -4.41 -24.04 -4.55
C LEU A 135 -5.39 -22.97 -4.06
N VAL A 136 -4.87 -22.01 -3.27
CA VAL A 136 -5.66 -20.93 -2.68
C VAL A 136 -4.93 -19.61 -2.90
N VAL A 137 -5.67 -18.58 -3.32
CA VAL A 137 -5.14 -17.22 -3.43
C VAL A 137 -5.92 -16.32 -2.47
N ILE A 138 -5.20 -15.53 -1.71
CA ILE A 138 -5.77 -14.48 -0.85
C ILE A 138 -5.05 -13.19 -1.23
N ASP A 139 -5.79 -12.26 -1.84
CA ASP A 139 -5.21 -11.00 -2.32
C ASP A 139 -5.49 -9.86 -1.34
N THR A 140 -4.69 -8.79 -1.44
CA THR A 140 -4.77 -7.63 -0.54
C THR A 140 -5.98 -6.73 -0.79
N ALA A 141 -6.69 -6.88 -1.91
CA ALA A 141 -7.83 -6.02 -2.25
C ALA A 141 -9.16 -6.61 -1.76
N LEU A 142 -9.40 -7.90 -2.00
CA LEU A 142 -10.63 -8.59 -1.57
C LEU A 142 -10.47 -9.24 -0.20
N GLU A 143 -9.26 -9.70 0.12
CA GLU A 143 -8.90 -10.28 1.42
C GLU A 143 -9.70 -11.55 1.77
N GLU A 144 -10.18 -12.27 0.75
CA GLU A 144 -10.96 -13.50 0.89
C GLU A 144 -10.24 -14.68 0.22
N PRO A 145 -10.31 -15.89 0.76
CA PRO A 145 -9.68 -17.05 0.13
C PRO A 145 -10.44 -17.44 -1.16
N PHE A 146 -9.71 -17.47 -2.26
CA PHE A 146 -10.23 -17.88 -3.57
C PHE A 146 -9.54 -19.16 -4.02
N PHE A 147 -10.33 -20.18 -4.33
CA PHE A 147 -9.86 -21.52 -4.71
C PHE A 147 -9.72 -21.61 -6.22
N ILE A 148 -8.60 -22.17 -6.67
CA ILE A 148 -8.36 -22.43 -8.10
C ILE A 148 -8.06 -23.92 -8.32
N ASP A 149 -8.61 -24.48 -9.39
CA ASP A 149 -8.44 -25.90 -9.73
C ASP A 149 -7.05 -26.19 -10.34
N ALA A 150 -6.48 -25.21 -10.98
CA ALA A 150 -5.16 -25.34 -11.63
C ALA A 150 -4.41 -24.00 -11.64
N ALA A 151 -3.14 -24.06 -11.47
CA ALA A 151 -2.31 -22.86 -11.47
C ALA A 151 -2.38 -22.01 -12.76
N UNK A 152 -2.74 -22.34 -13.63
CA UNK A 152 -2.94 -21.79 -14.81
C UNK A 152 -4.04 -20.93 -14.89
N SER A 153 -5.06 -21.21 -14.11
CA SER A 153 -6.30 -20.41 -14.00
C SER A 153 -6.05 -18.96 -13.60
N VAL A 154 -4.92 -18.63 -12.99
CA VAL A 154 -4.56 -17.25 -12.62
C VAL A 154 -4.43 -16.30 -13.82
N LYS A 155 -4.33 -16.84 -15.03
CA LYS A 155 -4.26 -16.07 -16.29
C LYS A 155 -5.60 -16.02 -17.04
N ASP A 156 -6.65 -16.61 -16.50
CA ASP A 156 -7.97 -16.64 -17.12
C ASP A 156 -8.59 -15.23 -17.13
N PRO A 157 -8.94 -14.66 -18.32
CA PRO A 157 -9.61 -13.37 -18.37
C PRO A 157 -10.95 -13.31 -17.62
N ALA A 158 -11.63 -14.43 -17.44
CA ALA A 158 -12.88 -14.49 -16.66
C ALA A 158 -12.65 -14.18 -15.17
N LEU A 159 -11.44 -14.34 -14.69
CA LEU A 159 -11.05 -14.10 -13.31
C LEU A 159 -10.30 -12.74 -13.09
N UNK A 160 -10.33 -11.86 -13.83
CA UNK A 160 -9.81 -10.68 -13.77
C UNK A 160 -10.12 -9.98 -12.58
N ARG A 161 -11.46 -10.16 -12.00
CA ARG A 161 -11.86 -9.60 -10.70
C ARG A 161 -10.94 -10.02 -9.56
N PHE A 162 -10.46 -11.25 -9.58
CA PHE A 162 -9.63 -11.83 -8.52
C PHE A 162 -8.13 -11.66 -8.76
N PHE A 163 -7.68 -11.56 -10.00
CA PHE A 163 -6.25 -11.53 -10.33
C PHE A 163 -5.84 -10.30 -11.16
N GLY A 164 -6.81 -9.49 -11.58
CA GLY A 164 -6.55 -8.28 -12.37
C GLY A 164 -5.98 -7.12 -11.57
N PRO A 165 -5.64 -6.02 -12.26
CA PRO A 165 -5.10 -4.82 -11.60
C PRO A 165 -6.11 -4.16 -10.68
N THR A 166 -5.63 -3.46 -9.65
CA THR A 166 -6.46 -2.61 -8.79
C THR A 166 -5.76 -1.28 -8.52
N ASP A 167 -6.52 -0.30 -8.03
CA ASP A 167 -6.01 1.00 -7.61
C ASP A 167 -5.97 1.13 -6.08
N THR A 168 -5.95 0.00 -5.35
CA THR A 168 -5.99 -0.06 -3.88
C THR A 168 -4.58 0.02 -3.27
N ALA A 169 -4.51 0.31 -1.98
CA ALA A 169 -3.32 0.06 -1.17
C ALA A 169 -3.40 -1.34 -0.54
N ALA A 170 -2.27 -1.86 -0.11
CA ALA A 170 -2.20 -3.18 0.53
C ALA A 170 -2.01 -3.08 2.05
N ASN A 171 -2.51 -4.09 2.74
CA ASN A 171 -2.19 -4.38 4.14
C ASN A 171 -1.63 -5.80 4.22
N LEU A 172 -0.34 -5.93 3.91
CA LEU A 172 0.32 -7.24 3.82
C LEU A 172 0.27 -8.04 5.13
N PRO A 173 0.58 -7.45 6.30
CA PRO A 173 0.44 -8.20 7.55
C PRO A 173 -0.99 -8.67 7.82
N GLY A 174 -1.98 -7.82 7.53
CA GLY A 174 -3.39 -8.18 7.70
C GLY A 174 -3.80 -9.34 6.81
N THR A 175 -3.42 -9.29 5.53
CA THR A 175 -3.74 -10.35 4.55
C THR A 175 -3.01 -11.66 4.89
N LEU A 176 -1.74 -11.58 5.29
CA LEU A 176 -0.98 -12.76 5.72
C LEU A 176 -1.59 -13.40 6.97
N LEU A 177 -2.07 -12.59 7.91
CA LEU A 177 -2.78 -13.11 9.10
C LEU A 177 -4.06 -13.84 8.69
N LYS A 178 -4.83 -13.31 7.74
CA LYS A 178 -6.03 -13.99 7.20
C LYS A 178 -5.69 -15.35 6.55
N ALA A 179 -4.56 -15.42 5.84
CA ALA A 179 -4.08 -16.67 5.26
C ALA A 179 -3.77 -17.71 6.37
N ILE A 180 -3.12 -17.28 7.44
CA ILE A 180 -2.80 -18.12 8.60
C ILE A 180 -4.09 -18.58 9.31
N ASP A 181 -5.04 -17.68 9.49
CA ASP A 181 -6.31 -17.98 10.14
C ASP A 181 -7.12 -18.99 9.30
N TRP A 182 -7.14 -18.81 7.97
CA TRP A 182 -7.74 -19.79 7.05
C TRP A 182 -7.09 -21.18 7.20
N LEU A 183 -5.75 -21.26 7.25
CA LEU A 183 -5.04 -22.54 7.44
C LEU A 183 -5.40 -23.20 8.76
N ARG A 184 -5.64 -22.42 9.81
CA ARG A 184 -6.08 -22.91 11.12
C ARG A 184 -7.51 -23.43 11.09
N GLU A 185 -8.40 -22.63 10.54
CA GLU A 185 -9.85 -22.94 10.48
C GLU A 185 -10.16 -24.17 9.64
N THR A 186 -9.37 -24.38 8.59
CA THR A 186 -9.52 -25.54 7.70
C THR A 186 -8.67 -26.74 8.09
N UNK A 187 -7.78 -26.60 9.08
CA UNK A 187 -7.12 -27.52 9.48
C UNK A 187 -6.14 -28.07 8.67
N VAL A 188 -5.57 -27.32 7.94
CA VAL A 188 -4.51 -27.78 7.02
C VAL A 188 -3.29 -28.26 7.79
N GLY A 189 -2.86 -29.48 7.54
CA GLY A 189 -1.70 -30.09 8.19
C GLY A 189 -0.40 -29.47 7.72
N THR A 190 -0.14 -29.46 6.39
CA THR A 190 1.08 -28.94 5.79
C THR A 190 0.75 -27.90 4.71
N ALA A 191 1.45 -26.76 4.74
CA ALA A 191 1.22 -25.68 3.78
C ALA A 191 2.52 -24.96 3.39
N GLU A 192 2.56 -24.50 2.15
CA GLU A 192 3.57 -23.55 1.70
C GLU A 192 2.86 -22.25 1.33
N ILE A 193 3.28 -21.15 1.93
CA ILE A 193 2.73 -19.80 1.72
C ILE A 193 3.73 -19.03 0.88
N LEU A 194 3.33 -18.56 -0.30
CA LEU A 194 4.10 -17.63 -1.11
C LEU A 194 3.47 -16.25 -0.98
N LEU A 195 4.16 -15.31 -0.32
CA LEU A 195 3.76 -13.91 -0.29
C LEU A 195 4.54 -13.17 -1.37
N ALA A 196 3.83 -12.64 -2.36
CA ALA A 196 4.42 -11.94 -3.49
C ALA A 196 4.06 -10.45 -3.43
N SER A 197 5.07 -9.58 -3.29
CA SER A 197 4.89 -8.12 -3.13
C SER A 197 6.15 -7.38 -3.60
N ASP A 198 6.00 -6.09 -3.88
CA ASP A 198 7.15 -5.20 -4.11
C ASP A 198 7.80 -4.72 -2.81
N MET A 199 7.24 -5.10 -1.69
CA MET A 199 7.74 -4.80 -0.33
C MET A 199 7.78 -3.30 -0.02
N GLN A 200 6.81 -2.54 -0.52
CA GLN A 200 6.67 -1.12 -0.20
C GLN A 200 6.44 -0.94 1.31
N THR A 201 7.12 0.01 1.94
CA THR A 201 7.09 0.19 3.42
C THR A 201 5.67 0.47 3.93
N SER A 202 4.91 1.32 3.23
CA SER A 202 3.52 1.63 3.57
C SER A 202 2.63 0.38 3.64
N ASN A 203 2.87 -0.60 2.77
CA ASN A 203 2.07 -1.84 2.69
C ASN A 203 2.40 -2.83 3.82
N TRP A 204 3.60 -2.73 4.41
CA TRP A 204 4.02 -3.54 5.55
C TRP A 204 3.67 -2.92 6.90
N GLU A 205 3.53 -1.60 6.97
CA GLU A 205 3.26 -0.86 8.21
C GLU A 205 2.11 0.16 8.04
N PRO A 206 0.93 -0.28 7.54
CA PRO A 206 -0.13 0.69 7.21
C PRO A 206 -0.60 1.51 8.42
N ASN A 207 -0.51 0.97 9.63
CA ASN A 207 -0.94 1.64 10.86
C ASN A 207 0.13 1.65 11.94
N ARG A 208 1.39 1.37 11.60
CA ARG A 208 2.52 1.22 12.53
C ARG A 208 2.22 0.26 13.71
N ASN A 209 1.34 -0.70 13.48
CA ASN A 209 0.91 -1.62 14.53
C ASN A 209 1.74 -2.92 14.48
N SER A 210 2.72 -3.02 15.36
CA SER A 210 3.62 -4.17 15.47
C SER A 210 2.93 -5.45 15.97
N ASP A 211 1.74 -5.35 16.56
CA ASP A 211 1.05 -6.50 17.16
C ASP A 211 0.67 -7.57 16.13
N THR A 212 0.30 -7.16 14.91
CA THR A 212 -0.06 -8.10 13.84
C THR A 212 1.14 -8.93 13.41
N LEU A 213 2.29 -8.30 13.22
CA LEU A 213 3.54 -9.01 12.85
C LEU A 213 3.97 -9.97 13.96
N ALA A 214 3.85 -9.56 15.23
CA ALA A 214 4.16 -10.44 16.37
C ALA A 214 3.21 -11.66 16.44
N LYS A 215 1.92 -11.48 16.10
CA LYS A 215 0.96 -12.59 16.02
C LYS A 215 1.32 -13.57 14.90
N ILE A 216 1.70 -13.04 13.72
CA ILE A 216 2.14 -13.84 12.57
C ILE A 216 3.40 -14.65 12.93
N ASP A 217 4.42 -14.00 13.48
CA ASP A 217 5.69 -14.64 13.86
C ASP A 217 5.45 -15.77 14.87
N ARG A 218 4.62 -15.52 15.87
CA ARG A 218 4.24 -16.54 16.88
C ARG A 218 3.49 -17.71 16.25
N ALA A 219 2.52 -17.42 15.38
CA ALA A 219 1.67 -18.44 14.75
C ALA A 219 2.49 -19.37 13.85
N LEU A 220 3.36 -18.80 13.01
CA LEU A 220 4.20 -19.54 12.10
C LEU A 220 5.34 -20.28 12.82
N SER A 221 5.89 -19.69 13.89
CA SER A 221 6.92 -20.35 14.74
C SER A 221 6.39 -21.63 15.39
N GLN A 222 5.13 -21.63 15.82
CA GLN A 222 4.48 -22.82 16.40
C GLN A 222 4.29 -23.95 15.38
N LYS A 223 4.25 -23.63 14.10
CA LYS A 223 4.00 -24.57 12.99
C LYS A 223 5.17 -24.63 11.98
N LYS A 224 6.36 -24.18 12.35
CA LYS A 224 7.51 -23.99 11.44
C LYS A 224 7.92 -25.25 10.64
N ASP A 225 7.66 -26.43 11.20
CA ASP A 225 7.95 -27.69 10.53
C ASP A 225 6.88 -28.11 9.49
N PHE A 226 5.72 -27.47 9.56
CA PHE A 226 4.53 -27.82 8.76
C PHE A 226 4.11 -26.70 7.80
N TRP A 227 4.25 -25.42 8.21
CA TRP A 227 3.89 -24.24 7.41
C TRP A 227 5.15 -23.44 7.11
N LYS A 228 5.43 -23.23 5.82
CA LYS A 228 6.62 -22.50 5.35
C LYS A 228 6.18 -21.21 4.65
N LEU A 229 6.96 -20.17 4.88
CA LEU A 229 6.70 -18.86 4.27
C LEU A 229 7.83 -18.46 3.30
N UNK A 230 7.59 -18.15 2.05
CA UNK A 230 8.36 -17.76 1.09
C UNK A 230 7.99 -16.46 0.82
N LEU A 231 8.78 -15.48 0.79
CA LEU A 231 8.56 -14.09 0.41
C LEU A 231 9.18 -13.83 -0.97
N LEU A 232 8.37 -13.49 -1.94
CA LEU A 232 8.81 -13.10 -3.27
C LEU A 232 8.88 -11.57 -3.32
N GLN A 233 10.10 -11.03 -3.38
CA GLN A 233 10.37 -9.60 -3.45
C GLN A 233 10.47 -9.14 -4.91
N LEU A 234 9.57 -8.22 -5.32
CA LEU A 234 9.45 -7.71 -6.68
C LEU A 234 9.78 -6.20 -6.77
N SER A 235 10.77 -5.77 -5.99
CA SER A 235 11.20 -4.36 -5.91
C SER A 235 11.97 -3.93 -7.16
N UNK A 236 11.56 -3.14 -7.95
CA UNK A 236 12.13 -2.73 -8.88
C UNK A 236 11.67 -1.54 -9.07
N PRO A 237 12.21 -0.45 -8.66
CA PRO A 237 11.76 0.90 -8.90
C PRO A 237 11.80 1.26 -10.40
N PRO A 238 10.83 2.03 -10.85
CA PRO A 238 10.81 2.43 -12.26
C PRO A 238 11.93 3.44 -12.56
N PRO A 239 12.46 3.47 -13.78
CA PRO A 239 13.50 4.44 -14.16
C PRO A 239 12.99 5.87 -14.21
N TYR A 240 11.70 6.05 -14.43
CA TYR A 240 11.01 7.33 -14.46
C TYR A 240 9.58 7.16 -13.97
N ASN A 241 9.08 8.12 -13.19
CA ASN A 241 7.69 8.18 -12.77
C ASN A 241 7.24 9.64 -12.63
N LEU A 242 6.03 9.96 -13.12
CA LEU A 242 5.36 11.25 -12.95
C LEU A 242 3.98 10.99 -12.32
N SER A 243 3.84 11.25 -11.04
CA SER A 243 2.58 11.02 -10.32
C SER A 243 1.77 12.31 -10.06
N UNK A 244 0.59 12.38 -10.14
CA UNK A 244 -0.28 13.33 -9.95
C UNK A 244 -1.11 12.91 -8.90
N ALA A 245 -1.33 13.56 -7.81
CA ALA A 245 -2.27 13.30 -6.70
C ALA A 245 -3.09 14.54 -6.36
N PHE A 246 -4.38 14.40 -6.21
CA PHE A 246 -5.29 15.44 -5.76
C PHE A 246 -5.10 15.68 -4.25
N ASP A 247 -4.99 16.93 -3.85
CA ASP A 247 -4.84 17.31 -2.44
C ASP A 247 -6.11 17.99 -1.94
N GLN A 248 -6.47 19.13 -2.51
CA GLN A 248 -7.64 19.89 -2.10
C GLN A 248 -8.15 20.75 -3.25
N ILE A 249 -9.30 21.37 -3.09
CA ILE A 249 -9.90 22.27 -4.08
C ILE A 249 -10.48 23.50 -3.38
N ASN A 250 -10.25 24.64 -3.98
CA ASN A 250 -10.90 25.90 -3.59
C ASN A 250 -12.01 26.16 -4.62
N ARG A 251 -13.27 26.27 -4.16
CA ARG A 251 -14.44 26.47 -5.02
C ARG A 251 -14.90 27.92 -4.91
N LYS A 252 -14.89 28.63 -6.03
CA LYS A 252 -15.46 29.95 -6.18
C LYS A 252 -16.75 29.86 -7.03
N PRO A 253 -17.64 30.84 -7.05
CA PRO A 253 -18.94 30.71 -7.75
C PRO A 253 -18.84 30.28 -9.21
N LYS A 254 -17.83 30.72 -9.95
CA LYS A 254 -17.64 30.40 -11.38
C LYS A 254 -16.28 29.81 -11.70
N GLN A 255 -15.57 29.29 -10.70
CA GLN A 255 -14.16 28.90 -10.87
C GLN A 255 -13.78 27.85 -9.82
N ILE A 256 -12.92 26.92 -10.21
CA ILE A 256 -12.26 26.00 -9.25
C ILE A 256 -10.74 26.16 -9.33
N GLU A 257 -10.13 26.07 -8.16
CA GLU A 257 -8.66 26.10 -8.01
C GLU A 257 -8.22 24.84 -7.25
N PRO A 258 -8.13 23.69 -7.95
CA PRO A 258 -7.64 22.47 -7.30
C PRO A 258 -6.14 22.57 -7.05
N VAL A 259 -5.67 21.86 -6.05
CA VAL A 259 -4.26 21.73 -5.70
C VAL A 259 -3.84 20.27 -5.93
N PHE A 260 -2.76 20.13 -6.68
CA PHE A 260 -2.21 18.80 -7.01
C PHE A 260 -0.76 18.69 -6.60
N UNK A 261 -0.20 17.53 -6.20
CA UNK A 261 1.02 17.18 -6.00
C UNK A 261 1.50 16.55 -7.19
N LEU A 262 2.37 17.21 -7.69
CA LEU A 262 3.12 16.60 -8.78
C LEU A 262 4.50 16.19 -8.30
N UNK A 263 4.80 14.95 -8.43
CA UNK A 263 5.97 14.47 -8.11
C UNK A 263 6.55 13.84 -9.27
N GLN A 264 7.85 14.14 -9.58
CA GLN A 264 8.63 13.52 -10.65
C GLN A 264 9.86 12.81 -10.08
N LYS A 265 10.06 11.55 -10.44
CA LYS A 265 11.22 10.74 -10.03
C LYS A 265 11.96 10.28 -11.29
N GLY A 266 13.30 10.28 -11.24
CA GLY A 266 14.13 9.98 -12.39
C GLY A 266 14.32 11.19 -13.31
N LYS A 267 14.89 10.96 -14.50
CA LYS A 267 15.10 12.01 -15.50
C LYS A 267 13.88 12.11 -16.41
N GLY A 268 13.13 13.19 -16.27
CA GLY A 268 11.97 13.49 -17.09
C GLY A 268 12.02 14.85 -17.73
N ASN A 269 10.99 15.20 -18.46
CA ASN A 269 10.86 16.48 -19.13
C ASN A 269 10.46 17.60 -18.15
N GLU A 270 11.04 18.77 -18.31
CA GLU A 270 10.64 19.95 -17.54
C GLU A 270 9.25 20.46 -17.95
N LEU A 271 8.88 20.26 -19.21
CA LEU A 271 7.57 20.67 -19.71
C LEU A 271 6.75 19.42 -19.99
N ILE A 272 5.65 19.27 -19.25
CA ILE A 272 4.73 18.13 -19.39
C ILE A 272 3.39 18.61 -19.95
N ARG A 273 2.76 17.73 -20.71
CA ARG A 273 1.41 17.96 -21.24
C ARG A 273 0.44 17.05 -20.48
N LEU A 274 -0.45 17.67 -19.72
CA LEU A 274 -1.51 16.98 -19.00
C LEU A 274 -2.78 17.05 -19.84
N SER A 275 -3.49 15.93 -19.97
CA SER A 275 -4.83 15.90 -20.58
C SER A 275 -5.88 16.08 -19.48
N THR A 276 -6.89 16.89 -19.74
CA THR A 276 -8.01 17.12 -18.81
C THR A 276 -9.31 16.65 -19.45
N ASN A 277 -10.21 16.18 -18.62
CA ASN A 277 -11.58 15.87 -19.02
C ASN A 277 -12.52 16.46 -17.96
N THR A 278 -13.30 17.47 -18.36
CA THR A 278 -14.29 18.14 -17.50
C THR A 278 -15.68 17.81 -18.02
N ASN A 279 -16.45 17.03 -17.26
CA ASN A 279 -17.82 16.63 -17.62
C ASN A 279 -17.91 16.03 -19.03
N GLY A 280 -16.87 15.31 -19.49
CA GLY A 280 -16.80 14.74 -20.84
C GLY A 280 -16.09 15.62 -21.87
N LYS A 281 -15.81 16.88 -21.58
CA LYS A 281 -15.09 17.81 -22.47
C LYS A 281 -13.58 17.66 -22.27
N GLN A 282 -12.87 17.37 -23.35
CA GLN A 282 -11.40 17.16 -23.29
C GLN A 282 -10.64 18.46 -23.51
N GLY A 283 -9.53 18.60 -22.78
CA GLY A 283 -8.59 19.73 -22.89
C GLY A 283 -7.15 19.29 -22.63
N ASN A 284 -6.21 20.20 -22.79
CA ASN A 284 -4.79 19.94 -22.54
C ASN A 284 -4.16 21.15 -21.84
N LEU A 285 -3.27 20.89 -20.93
CA LEU A 285 -2.54 21.92 -20.19
C LEU A 285 -1.04 21.67 -20.23
N UNK A 286 -0.16 22.36 -20.27
CA UNK A 286 1.09 22.25 -20.29
C UNK A 286 1.51 22.68 -19.05
N VAL A 287 2.23 22.14 -18.35
CA VAL A 287 2.76 22.48 -17.02
C VAL A 287 4.29 22.43 -17.03
N LYS A 288 4.94 23.48 -16.53
CA LYS A 288 6.39 23.48 -16.33
C LYS A 288 6.69 22.99 -14.91
N LEU A 289 7.44 21.89 -14.82
CA LEU A 289 7.89 21.36 -13.53
C LEU A 289 9.11 22.16 -13.06
N ALA A 290 8.95 22.95 -12.04
CA ALA A 290 10.01 23.78 -11.46
C ALA A 290 10.94 23.00 -10.53
N ALA A 291 10.50 21.83 -10.06
CA ALA A 291 11.21 20.96 -9.11
C ALA A 291 10.71 19.51 -9.22
N GLN A 292 11.43 18.59 -8.59
CA GLN A 292 11.05 17.17 -8.53
C GLN A 292 9.71 16.97 -7.81
N SER A 293 9.34 17.88 -6.93
CA SER A 293 8.05 17.88 -6.24
C SER A 293 7.53 19.32 -6.22
N MET A 294 6.29 19.52 -6.63
CA MET A 294 5.65 20.82 -6.59
C MET A 294 4.14 20.72 -6.35
N LEU A 295 3.60 21.74 -5.70
CA LEU A 295 2.17 21.96 -5.60
C LEU A 295 1.74 22.81 -6.80
N TRP A 296 0.98 22.20 -7.68
CA TRP A 296 0.44 22.86 -8.88
C TRP A 296 -0.99 23.30 -8.60
N ARG A 297 -1.28 24.59 -8.83
CA ARG A 297 -2.57 25.23 -8.52
C ARG A 297 -3.16 25.88 -9.77
N PRO A 298 -3.72 25.07 -10.67
CA PRO A 298 -4.39 25.63 -11.85
C PRO A 298 -5.74 26.26 -11.46
N SER A 299 -6.20 27.17 -12.32
CA SER A 299 -7.53 27.72 -12.22
C SER A 299 -8.35 27.29 -13.43
N PHE A 300 -9.55 26.77 -13.19
CA PHE A 300 -10.49 26.34 -14.23
C PHE A 300 -11.77 27.15 -14.13
N ASP A 301 -12.13 27.77 -15.25
CA ASP A 301 -13.37 28.52 -15.39
C ASP A 301 -14.56 27.55 -15.56
N LEU A 302 -15.62 27.75 -14.79
CA LEU A 302 -16.85 26.96 -14.81
C LEU A 302 -18.05 27.77 -15.33
N GLU A 303 -17.83 28.92 -15.97
CA GLU A 303 -18.92 29.79 -16.42
C GLU A 303 -19.92 29.07 -17.34
N ASN A 304 -19.45 28.10 -18.13
CA ASN A 304 -20.27 27.31 -19.07
C ASN A 304 -20.41 25.85 -18.64
N GLU A 305 -20.16 25.55 -17.37
CA GLU A 305 -20.28 24.21 -16.79
C GLU A 305 -21.43 24.15 -15.79
N PRO A 306 -21.96 22.95 -15.50
CA PRO A 306 -22.94 22.79 -14.42
C PRO A 306 -22.38 23.20 -13.05
N ASP A 307 -23.27 23.58 -12.14
CA ASP A 307 -22.89 23.92 -10.76
C ASP A 307 -22.21 22.74 -10.03
N GLU A 308 -22.60 21.51 -10.40
CA GLU A 308 -21.98 20.26 -9.91
C GLU A 308 -21.38 19.52 -11.09
N GLY A 309 -20.20 18.97 -10.91
CA GLY A 309 -19.54 18.23 -11.97
C GLY A 309 -18.28 17.51 -11.52
N TRP A 310 -17.55 17.03 -12.51
CA TRP A 310 -16.34 16.26 -12.26
C TRP A 310 -15.23 16.62 -13.25
N MET A 311 -14.02 16.31 -12.84
CA MET A 311 -12.84 16.48 -13.70
C MET A 311 -11.87 15.33 -13.46
N SER A 312 -11.22 14.86 -14.53
CA SER A 312 -10.05 13.99 -14.44
C SER A 312 -8.87 14.65 -15.12
N ILE A 313 -7.70 14.46 -14.56
CA ILE A 313 -6.42 14.93 -15.11
C ILE A 313 -5.54 13.70 -15.33
N LEU A 314 -5.03 13.57 -16.55
CA LEU A 314 -4.21 12.44 -16.97
C LEU A 314 -2.81 12.94 -17.35
N ALA A 315 -1.80 12.39 -16.68
CA ALA A 315 -0.38 12.60 -17.01
C ALA A 315 0.03 11.74 -18.22
N PRO A 316 1.11 12.09 -18.90
CA PRO A 316 1.64 11.23 -19.98
C PRO A 316 2.00 9.83 -19.46
N ASN A 317 1.81 8.81 -20.31
CA ASN A 317 2.12 7.43 -19.96
C ASN A 317 3.60 7.24 -19.62
N ASP A 318 3.84 6.50 -18.57
CA ASP A 318 5.17 6.11 -18.12
C ASP A 318 5.18 4.64 -17.62
N PHE A 319 6.14 4.28 -16.76
CA PHE A 319 6.27 2.92 -16.23
C PHE A 319 5.28 2.60 -15.11
N CYS A 320 4.51 3.61 -14.65
CA CYS A 320 3.55 3.49 -13.54
C CYS A 320 2.14 3.92 -14.00
N PRO A 321 1.45 3.11 -14.81
CA PRO A 321 0.17 3.52 -15.39
C PRO A 321 -0.94 3.76 -14.34
N PHE A 322 -0.76 3.29 -13.13
CA PHE A 322 -1.74 3.41 -12.03
C PHE A 322 -1.80 4.83 -11.45
N ASP A 323 -0.76 5.65 -11.53
CA ASP A 323 -0.71 6.99 -10.94
C ASP A 323 -0.76 8.16 -11.94
N UNK A 324 -1.03 7.87 -13.02
CA UNK A 324 -1.16 8.71 -14.01
C UNK A 324 -2.34 9.49 -13.99
N THR A 325 -3.54 8.99 -13.41
CA THR A 325 -4.83 9.69 -13.45
C THR A 325 -5.27 10.13 -12.06
N CYS A 326 -5.81 11.33 -12.00
CA CYS A 326 -6.34 11.89 -10.76
C CYS A 326 -7.76 12.41 -11.02
N TYR A 327 -8.67 12.17 -10.08
CA TYR A 327 -10.09 12.48 -10.19
C TYR A 327 -10.50 13.51 -9.15
N LEU A 328 -11.40 14.42 -9.50
CA LEU A 328 -12.01 15.35 -8.55
C LEU A 328 -13.47 15.60 -8.94
N THR A 329 -14.28 15.94 -7.94
CA THR A 329 -15.63 16.42 -8.12
C THR A 329 -15.74 17.82 -7.52
N TYR A 330 -16.67 18.60 -8.06
CA TYR A 330 -17.03 19.89 -7.49
C TYR A 330 -18.55 19.96 -7.40
N GLY A 331 -19.03 20.57 -6.31
CA GLY A 331 -20.48 20.71 -6.09
C GLY A 331 -20.92 22.16 -6.13
N ALA A 332 -22.23 22.36 -6.05
CA ALA A 332 -22.81 23.69 -5.89
C ALA A 332 -22.29 24.35 -4.63
N THR A 333 -22.00 25.63 -4.70
CA THR A 333 -21.61 26.41 -3.54
C THR A 333 -22.85 26.73 -2.70
N GLU A 334 -23.04 26.04 -1.59
CA GLU A 334 -24.01 26.50 -0.60
C GLU A 334 -23.36 27.63 0.22
N PRO A 335 -24.11 28.70 0.52
CA PRO A 335 -23.58 29.72 1.42
C PRO A 335 -23.21 29.09 2.77
N PRO A 336 -22.09 29.46 3.36
CA PRO A 336 -21.67 28.84 4.62
C PRO A 336 -22.66 29.22 5.73
N LYS A 337 -22.91 28.27 6.61
CA LYS A 337 -23.75 28.55 7.79
C LYS A 337 -22.91 29.31 8.82
N VAL A 338 -23.16 30.59 8.93
CA VAL A 338 -22.49 31.52 9.85
C VAL A 338 -23.43 31.86 11.00
N ALA A 339 -22.90 31.92 12.21
CA ALA A 339 -23.67 32.34 13.37
C ALA A 339 -22.92 33.37 14.22
N VAL A 340 -23.66 34.28 14.78
CA VAL A 340 -23.17 35.29 15.72
C VAL A 340 -23.76 35.03 17.11
N ARG A 341 -22.91 35.08 18.12
CA ARG A 341 -23.28 34.96 19.53
C ARG A 341 -22.69 36.16 20.26
N SER A 342 -23.56 37.11 20.67
CA SER A 342 -23.12 38.32 21.36
C SER A 342 -24.11 38.69 22.46
N SER A 343 -23.58 39.07 23.60
CA SER A 343 -24.41 39.57 24.75
C SER A 343 -24.86 41.01 24.57
N ASP A 344 -24.19 41.79 23.71
CA ASP A 344 -24.61 43.18 23.40
C ASP A 344 -25.39 43.20 22.07
N PRO A 345 -26.67 43.63 22.07
CA PRO A 345 -27.46 43.72 20.84
C PRO A 345 -26.85 44.62 19.76
N ARG A 346 -26.13 45.67 20.13
CA ARG A 346 -25.46 46.59 19.15
C ARG A 346 -24.32 45.86 18.42
N VAL A 347 -23.47 45.15 19.19
CA VAL A 347 -22.40 44.34 18.66
C VAL A 347 -22.97 43.22 17.77
N SER A 348 -24.03 42.56 18.26
CA SER A 348 -24.73 41.51 17.53
C SER A 348 -25.21 42.00 16.16
N LEU A 349 -25.80 43.17 16.10
CA LEU A 349 -26.30 43.76 14.86
C LEU A 349 -25.17 44.03 13.87
N UNK A 350 -24.00 44.45 14.30
CA UNK A 350 -22.97 44.73 13.57
C UNK A 350 -22.35 43.58 12.96
N LEU A 351 -22.13 42.66 13.77
CA LEU A 351 -21.49 41.44 13.35
C LEU A 351 -22.35 40.62 12.39
N ARG A 352 -23.64 40.53 12.65
CA ARG A 352 -24.58 39.82 11.76
C ARG A 352 -24.66 40.48 10.37
N ALA A 353 -24.66 41.80 10.35
CA ALA A 353 -24.64 42.54 9.08
C ALA A 353 -23.31 42.37 8.34
N ALA A 354 -22.18 42.38 9.06
CA ALA A 354 -20.86 42.15 8.48
C ALA A 354 -20.66 40.72 7.91
N SER A 355 -21.40 39.75 8.44
CA SER A 355 -21.28 38.32 8.09
C SER A 355 -22.42 37.79 7.22
N GLN A 356 -23.04 38.64 6.41
CA GLN A 356 -24.09 38.24 5.46
C GLN A 356 -23.54 37.25 4.44
N THR A 357 -24.23 36.14 4.26
CA THR A 357 -23.90 35.11 3.27
C THR A 357 -24.67 35.32 1.95
N GLU A 358 -25.77 36.03 2.02
CA GLU A 358 -26.62 36.43 0.88
C GLU A 358 -27.07 37.87 1.12
N ILE A 359 -27.26 38.64 0.06
CA ILE A 359 -27.67 40.03 0.15
C ILE A 359 -28.99 40.15 0.94
N GLY A 360 -28.96 40.90 2.03
CA GLY A 360 -30.13 41.15 2.89
C GLY A 360 -30.43 40.06 3.93
N LYS A 361 -29.62 39.05 4.00
CA LYS A 361 -29.86 37.97 4.98
C LYS A 361 -28.76 37.94 6.06
N UNK A 362 -28.81 38.35 7.18
CA UNK A 362 -27.92 38.38 8.20
C UNK A 362 -27.59 37.05 8.65
N ALA A 363 -26.65 36.90 9.24
CA ALA A 363 -26.23 35.67 9.84
C ALA A 363 -27.16 35.27 11.02
N ASP A 364 -27.21 33.96 11.26
CA ASP A 364 -28.00 33.37 12.35
C ASP A 364 -27.47 33.83 13.72
N THR A 365 -28.30 33.68 14.76
CA THR A 365 -27.88 33.89 16.15
C THR A 365 -27.78 32.54 16.88
N LEU A 366 -26.78 32.40 17.75
CA LEU A 366 -26.71 31.28 18.70
C LEU A 366 -27.21 31.73 20.06
N PRO A 367 -27.81 30.82 20.85
CA PRO A 367 -28.32 31.16 22.18
C PRO A 367 -27.17 31.58 23.13
N LEU A 368 -27.51 32.46 24.07
CA LEU A 368 -26.54 32.94 25.07
C LEU A 368 -26.32 31.96 26.22
N THR A 369 -27.13 30.91 26.24
CA THR A 369 -27.08 29.86 27.26
C THR A 369 -26.85 28.51 26.57
N UNK A 370 -25.99 27.62 27.07
CA UNK A 370 -25.73 26.46 26.64
C UNK A 370 -25.73 26.30 25.20
N LEU A 371 -24.68 26.12 24.83
CA LEU A 371 -24.47 25.80 23.44
C LEU A 371 -24.68 24.30 23.16
N ASP A 372 -25.57 23.99 22.27
CA ASP A 372 -25.74 22.60 21.79
C ASP A 372 -24.66 22.28 20.75
N GLN A 373 -23.89 21.22 21.00
CA GLN A 373 -22.82 20.73 20.08
C GLN A 373 -23.36 20.46 18.67
N LYS A 374 -24.61 19.96 18.54
CA LYS A 374 -25.21 19.67 17.23
C LYS A 374 -25.45 20.95 16.43
N GLU A 375 -25.97 22.00 17.09
CA GLU A 375 -26.19 23.30 16.44
C GLU A 375 -24.88 23.97 16.06
N VAL A 376 -23.87 23.88 16.92
CA VAL A 376 -22.52 24.42 16.68
C VAL A 376 -21.87 23.71 15.48
N ASN A 377 -21.97 22.38 15.42
CA ASN A 377 -21.35 21.57 14.34
C ASN A 377 -22.01 21.80 12.95
N LEU A 378 -23.23 22.39 12.93
CA LEU A 378 -23.85 22.78 11.66
C LEU A 378 -23.22 24.04 11.05
N ARG A 379 -22.40 24.76 11.82
CA ARG A 379 -21.77 26.02 11.39
C ARG A 379 -20.38 25.81 10.84
N ARG A 380 -19.91 26.78 10.05
CA ARG A 380 -18.52 26.82 9.54
C ARG A 380 -17.76 27.99 10.13
N LEU A 381 -18.48 29.06 10.47
CA LEU A 381 -17.93 30.27 11.08
C LEU A 381 -18.84 30.69 12.26
N ILE A 382 -18.25 30.84 13.43
CA ILE A 382 -18.92 31.38 14.61
C ILE A 382 -18.20 32.66 15.04
N ILE A 383 -18.96 33.73 15.23
CA ILE A 383 -18.44 35.00 15.74
C ILE A 383 -19.01 35.18 17.15
N HIS A 384 -18.11 35.26 18.13
CA HIS A 384 -18.51 35.27 19.54
C HIS A 384 -17.99 36.50 20.27
N GLN A 385 -18.88 37.14 21.08
CA GLN A 385 -18.57 38.27 21.96
C GLN A 385 -19.45 38.18 23.23
N GLY A 386 -18.86 38.49 24.36
CA GLY A 386 -19.61 38.63 25.62
C GLY A 386 -19.41 37.49 26.60
N ALA A 387 -20.40 36.65 26.80
CA ALA A 387 -20.33 35.60 27.82
C ALA A 387 -19.29 34.51 27.50
N PHE A 388 -18.26 34.41 28.33
CA PHE A 388 -17.20 33.41 28.23
C PHE A 388 -17.39 32.35 29.33
N ASP A 389 -18.47 31.57 29.19
CA ASP A 389 -18.82 30.54 30.15
C ASP A 389 -17.94 29.29 29.92
N GLN A 390 -17.46 28.69 31.00
CA GLN A 390 -16.64 27.48 30.97
C GLN A 390 -17.41 26.30 30.37
N ALA A 391 -18.72 26.23 30.52
CA ALA A 391 -19.55 25.17 29.92
C ALA A 391 -19.54 25.23 28.39
N ASP A 392 -19.47 26.43 27.81
CA ASP A 392 -19.46 26.64 26.36
C ASP A 392 -18.06 26.48 25.74
N GLU A 393 -17.00 26.60 26.57
CA GLU A 393 -15.62 26.56 26.14
C GLU A 393 -15.27 25.25 25.43
N GLU A 394 -15.67 24.14 26.04
CA GLU A 394 -15.39 22.80 25.48
C GLU A 394 -16.12 22.61 24.15
N THR A 395 -17.38 23.05 24.05
CA THR A 395 -18.17 22.96 22.81
C THR A 395 -17.54 23.76 21.67
N LEU A 396 -17.12 25.01 21.95
CA LEU A 396 -16.45 25.86 20.95
C LEU A 396 -15.07 25.34 20.60
N ARG A 397 -14.33 24.78 21.55
CA ARG A 397 -13.02 24.19 21.32
C ARG A 397 -13.12 22.98 20.37
N GLN A 398 -14.07 22.06 20.64
CA GLN A 398 -14.31 20.89 19.77
C GLN A 398 -14.73 21.31 18.35
N PHE A 399 -15.52 22.37 18.23
CA PHE A 399 -15.89 22.96 16.94
C PHE A 399 -14.64 23.38 16.16
N VAL A 400 -13.72 24.11 16.82
CA VAL A 400 -12.46 24.54 16.17
C VAL A 400 -11.57 23.34 15.84
N GLU A 401 -11.42 22.40 16.78
CA GLU A 401 -10.58 21.19 16.56
C GLU A 401 -11.06 20.39 15.35
N SER A 402 -12.37 20.38 15.08
CA SER A 402 -12.95 19.68 13.92
C SER A 402 -12.80 20.45 12.60
N GLY A 403 -12.32 21.70 12.63
CA GLY A 403 -12.05 22.50 11.43
C GLY A 403 -12.91 23.76 11.27
N GLY A 404 -13.68 24.13 12.29
CA GLY A 404 -14.47 25.36 12.31
C GLY A 404 -13.60 26.60 12.49
N SER A 405 -14.07 27.74 11.99
CA SER A 405 -13.43 29.06 12.23
C SER A 405 -14.19 29.81 13.33
N LEU A 406 -13.46 30.28 14.33
CA LEU A 406 -14.03 31.01 15.47
C LEU A 406 -13.45 32.42 15.55
N VAL A 407 -14.28 33.45 15.51
CA VAL A 407 -13.86 34.85 15.69
C VAL A 407 -14.29 35.29 17.07
N LEU A 408 -13.35 35.75 17.87
CA LEU A 408 -13.57 36.18 19.24
C LEU A 408 -13.36 37.71 19.36
N PHE A 409 -14.32 38.38 19.95
CA PHE A 409 -14.21 39.78 20.33
C PHE A 409 -14.09 39.91 21.86
N PRO A 410 -13.36 40.90 22.37
CA PRO A 410 -13.13 41.00 23.80
C PRO A 410 -14.44 41.23 24.60
N PRO A 411 -14.53 40.71 25.82
CA PRO A 411 -15.63 41.03 26.68
C PRO A 411 -15.55 42.49 27.15
N GLU A 412 -16.70 43.14 27.31
CA GLU A 412 -16.79 44.53 27.82
C GLU A 412 -16.37 44.60 29.29
N SER A 413 -16.81 43.62 30.07
CA SER A 413 -16.53 43.57 31.50
C SER A 413 -15.05 43.27 31.77
N PRO A 414 -14.34 44.09 32.52
CA PRO A 414 -12.93 43.82 32.87
C PRO A 414 -12.74 42.55 33.71
N GLU A 415 -13.76 42.07 34.39
CA GLU A 415 -13.71 40.88 35.26
C GLU A 415 -13.63 39.56 34.45
N ILE A 416 -14.05 39.62 33.22
CA ILE A 416 -14.08 38.42 32.38
C ILE A 416 -12.77 38.32 31.57
N UNK A 417 -12.12 37.31 31.59
CA UNK A 417 -11.01 37.12 30.97
C UNK A 417 -11.09 36.63 29.69
N GLY A 418 -11.91 35.82 29.42
CA GLY A 418 -12.03 35.04 28.21
C GLY A 418 -12.05 33.54 28.47
N PHE A 419 -11.74 32.75 27.46
CA PHE A 419 -11.57 31.30 27.55
C PHE A 419 -10.16 30.95 28.00
N SER A 420 -9.94 29.70 28.45
CA SER A 420 -8.61 29.21 28.87
C SER A 420 -7.62 29.16 27.71
N PHE A 421 -8.11 28.83 26.49
CA PHE A 421 -7.26 28.77 25.28
C PHE A 421 -7.00 30.15 24.66
N LEU A 422 -7.81 31.16 24.99
CA LEU A 422 -7.63 32.53 24.51
C LEU A 422 -8.27 33.53 25.45
N SER A 423 -7.49 34.47 25.97
CA SER A 423 -7.92 35.48 26.95
C SER A 423 -7.32 36.85 26.63
N TRP A 424 -7.84 37.87 27.27
CA TRP A 424 -7.41 39.24 27.07
C TRP A 424 -6.88 39.86 28.36
N ASP A 425 -6.07 40.89 28.21
CA ASP A 425 -5.64 41.76 29.30
C ASP A 425 -6.78 42.68 29.73
N VAL A 426 -6.56 43.41 30.80
CA VAL A 426 -7.50 44.45 31.27
C VAL A 426 -7.68 45.53 30.19
N PRO A 427 -8.87 46.19 30.14
CA PRO A 427 -9.06 47.23 29.13
C PRO A 427 -8.10 48.41 29.31
N GLU A 428 -7.52 48.83 28.19
CA GLU A 428 -6.76 50.08 28.11
C GLU A 428 -7.63 51.09 27.37
N LYS A 429 -7.80 52.27 27.93
CA LYS A 429 -8.62 53.35 27.38
C LYS A 429 -7.78 54.63 27.18
N ARG A 430 -8.01 55.32 26.09
CA ARG A 430 -7.47 56.66 25.83
C ARG A 430 -8.60 57.69 25.88
N GLU A 431 -8.27 58.91 26.28
CA GLU A 431 -9.22 60.01 26.37
C GLU A 431 -9.44 60.63 24.96
N ASP A 432 -10.46 61.50 24.84
CA ASP A 432 -10.86 62.12 23.58
C ASP A 432 -9.69 62.72 22.80
N GLU A 433 -9.68 62.51 21.51
CA GLU A 433 -8.69 62.95 20.51
C GLU A 433 -7.33 62.20 20.55
N ASP A 434 -7.15 61.17 21.43
CA ASP A 434 -5.98 60.28 21.40
C ASP A 434 -6.46 58.87 21.09
N PHE A 435 -5.84 58.22 20.08
CA PHE A 435 -6.26 56.90 19.59
C PHE A 435 -5.09 55.90 19.59
N PHE A 436 -5.39 54.63 19.76
CA PHE A 436 -4.47 53.54 19.48
C PHE A 436 -4.50 53.30 17.96
N LEU A 437 -3.37 53.48 17.28
CA LEU A 437 -3.29 53.34 15.81
C LEU A 437 -2.75 51.97 15.43
N ALA A 438 -3.45 51.23 14.60
CA ALA A 438 -2.93 50.03 13.97
C ALA A 438 -1.95 50.43 12.87
N SER A 439 -0.75 49.85 12.85
CA SER A 439 0.34 50.32 11.96
C SER A 439 1.01 49.25 11.10
N GLN A 440 1.01 48.00 11.57
CA GLN A 440 1.73 46.91 10.90
C GLN A 440 0.81 45.73 10.66
N TRP A 441 0.59 45.38 9.40
CA TRP A 441 -0.15 44.19 8.97
C TRP A 441 0.29 43.78 7.57
N ARG A 442 -0.04 42.54 7.17
CA ARG A 442 0.23 42.04 5.83
C ARG A 442 -0.82 42.59 4.85
N LYS A 443 -0.37 43.39 3.87
CA LYS A 443 -1.23 44.11 2.92
C LYS A 443 -1.51 43.34 1.63
N ASP A 444 -0.70 42.34 1.33
CA ASP A 444 -0.75 41.55 0.10
C ASP A 444 -1.50 40.20 0.24
N SER A 445 -1.74 39.76 1.45
CA SER A 445 -2.36 38.46 1.70
C SER A 445 -3.02 38.40 3.08
N GLY A 446 -3.94 37.46 3.25
CA GLY A 446 -4.61 37.17 4.51
C GLY A 446 -5.83 38.06 4.79
N LEU A 447 -6.32 37.98 6.03
CA LEU A 447 -7.58 38.56 6.48
C LEU A 447 -7.66 40.11 6.27
N LEU A 448 -6.56 40.80 6.49
CA LEU A 448 -6.48 42.27 6.41
C LEU A 448 -5.77 42.75 5.13
N ALA A 449 -5.71 41.94 4.08
CA ALA A 449 -5.11 42.32 2.81
C ALA A 449 -5.89 43.47 2.13
N ASN A 450 -5.24 44.16 1.23
CA ASN A 450 -5.90 45.14 0.34
C ASN A 450 -6.90 44.41 -0.59
N SER A 451 -7.85 45.10 -1.15
CA SER A 451 -8.79 44.54 -2.13
C SER A 451 -8.05 44.09 -3.41
N SER A 452 -8.59 43.10 -4.10
CA SER A 452 -8.12 42.66 -5.42
C SER A 452 -8.08 43.80 -6.46
N ASP A 453 -8.92 44.80 -6.30
CA ASP A 453 -8.98 45.99 -7.17
C ASP A 453 -7.90 47.03 -6.81
N GLY A 454 -7.03 46.71 -5.84
CA GLY A 454 -5.96 47.59 -5.40
C GLY A 454 -6.37 48.63 -4.36
N ASN A 455 -7.64 48.62 -3.93
CA ASN A 455 -8.11 49.55 -2.87
C ASN A 455 -7.51 49.12 -1.53
N ARG A 456 -6.97 50.12 -0.82
CA ARG A 456 -6.29 49.93 0.47
C ARG A 456 -7.34 49.69 1.60
N LEU A 457 -7.09 48.73 2.44
CA LEU A 457 -7.86 48.53 3.68
C LEU A 457 -7.43 49.64 4.69
N PRO A 458 -8.36 50.51 5.15
CA PRO A 458 -7.98 51.67 5.95
C PRO A 458 -7.82 51.35 7.45
N LEU A 459 -7.00 50.36 7.77
CA LEU A 459 -6.77 49.93 9.16
C LEU A 459 -6.07 51.00 10.01
N ASP A 460 -5.18 51.75 9.38
CA ASP A 460 -4.42 52.83 10.02
C ASP A 460 -5.23 54.14 10.23
N TYR A 461 -6.49 54.17 9.74
CA TYR A 461 -7.43 55.28 9.97
C TYR A 461 -8.50 54.94 10.99
N LEU A 462 -8.40 53.74 11.62
CA LEU A 462 -9.38 53.37 12.68
C LEU A 462 -9.09 54.13 13.96
N ASP A 463 -10.11 54.90 14.43
CA ASP A 463 -10.09 55.59 15.72
C ASP A 463 -10.36 54.55 16.82
N ILE A 464 -9.34 54.04 17.48
CA ILE A 464 -9.46 53.01 18.52
C ILE A 464 -9.23 53.69 19.87
N LYS A 465 -10.32 53.82 20.65
CA LYS A 465 -10.36 54.48 21.97
C LYS A 465 -10.11 53.46 23.08
N THR A 466 -10.70 52.26 22.95
CA THR A 466 -10.60 51.20 23.95
C THR A 466 -10.11 49.91 23.30
N ARG A 467 -9.14 49.29 23.96
CA ARG A 467 -8.62 47.99 23.50
C ARG A 467 -8.38 47.04 24.67
N ARG A 468 -8.43 45.74 24.38
CA ARG A 468 -8.01 44.67 25.28
C ARG A 468 -7.08 43.74 24.47
N ILE A 469 -5.87 43.57 24.92
CA ILE A 469 -4.85 42.85 24.14
C ILE A 469 -5.03 41.34 24.31
N PRO A 470 -5.20 40.57 23.22
CA PRO A 470 -5.26 39.11 23.31
C PRO A 470 -3.87 38.55 23.70
N LYS A 471 -3.84 37.58 24.63
CA LYS A 471 -2.62 37.03 25.22
C LYS A 471 -2.02 35.89 24.41
N GLN A 472 -2.84 35.19 23.64
CA GLN A 472 -2.43 34.00 22.90
C GLN A 472 -2.61 34.24 21.39
N GLY A 473 -1.86 33.45 20.62
CA GLY A 473 -1.94 33.44 19.15
C GLY A 473 -0.79 34.16 18.47
N GLU A 474 -0.67 33.92 17.17
CA GLU A 474 0.29 34.60 16.30
C GLU A 474 -0.31 35.94 15.85
N THR A 475 0.49 36.98 15.86
CA THR A 475 0.02 38.32 15.51
C THR A 475 -0.19 38.48 14.00
N ILE A 476 -1.39 38.90 13.60
CA ILE A 476 -1.75 39.24 12.22
C ILE A 476 -1.55 40.74 11.98
N ALA A 477 -1.88 41.57 12.96
CA ALA A 477 -1.74 43.03 12.88
C ALA A 477 -1.34 43.61 14.24
N ASN A 478 -0.47 44.62 14.21
CA ASN A 478 0.04 45.31 15.41
C ASN A 478 -0.39 46.75 15.45
N TYR A 479 -0.56 47.24 16.65
CA TYR A 479 -0.58 48.67 16.95
C TYR A 479 0.82 49.30 16.80
N SER A 480 0.90 50.63 16.74
CA SER A 480 2.14 51.40 16.68
C SER A 480 3.07 51.16 17.88
N ASP A 481 2.52 50.74 19.03
CA ASP A 481 3.30 50.38 20.23
C ASP A 481 3.71 48.89 20.24
N GLY A 482 3.49 48.16 19.15
CA GLY A 482 3.91 46.76 19.00
C GLY A 482 2.96 45.73 19.58
N LYS A 483 1.91 46.13 20.30
CA LYS A 483 0.90 45.21 20.84
C LYS A 483 -0.03 44.68 19.72
N PRO A 484 -0.56 43.46 19.84
CA PRO A 484 -1.41 42.89 18.78
C PRO A 484 -2.82 43.55 18.74
N PHE A 485 -3.23 43.95 17.53
CA PHE A 485 -4.58 44.34 17.19
C PHE A 485 -5.45 43.11 16.87
N LEU A 486 -4.88 42.16 16.16
CA LEU A 486 -5.56 40.92 15.75
C LEU A 486 -4.58 39.76 15.83
N THR A 487 -5.00 38.67 16.46
CA THR A 487 -4.18 37.43 16.53
C THR A 487 -4.94 36.26 15.91
N SER A 488 -4.20 35.21 15.51
CA SER A 488 -4.75 33.91 15.10
C SER A 488 -4.11 32.79 15.91
N LEU A 489 -4.92 31.80 16.27
CA LEU A 489 -4.49 30.61 17.03
C LEU A 489 -5.05 29.36 16.36
N THR A 490 -4.19 28.47 15.89
CA THR A 490 -4.60 27.20 15.29
C THR A 490 -4.86 26.18 16.40
N ILE A 491 -6.04 25.56 16.39
CA ILE A 491 -6.43 24.49 17.33
C ILE A 491 -6.96 23.32 16.50
N GLY A 492 -6.24 22.21 16.50
CA GLY A 492 -6.60 21.05 15.67
C GLY A 492 -6.58 21.40 14.19
N LYS A 493 -7.72 21.29 13.51
CA LYS A 493 -7.87 21.60 12.08
C LYS A 493 -8.42 23.00 11.82
N GLY A 494 -8.85 23.73 12.84
CA GLY A 494 -9.49 25.03 12.72
C GLY A 494 -8.65 26.17 13.27
N VAL A 495 -9.19 27.39 13.17
CA VAL A 495 -8.49 28.62 13.54
C VAL A 495 -9.40 29.52 14.40
N VAL A 496 -8.82 30.08 15.44
CA VAL A 496 -9.44 31.11 16.28
C VAL A 496 -8.80 32.46 15.94
N TYR A 497 -9.59 33.46 15.59
CA TYR A 497 -9.16 34.84 15.40
C TYR A 497 -9.62 35.66 16.60
N ALA A 498 -8.76 36.50 17.17
CA ALA A 498 -9.12 37.34 18.33
C ALA A 498 -8.81 38.80 18.06
N PHE A 499 -9.85 39.60 18.03
CA PHE A 499 -9.75 41.06 17.94
C PHE A 499 -9.44 41.66 19.31
N SER A 500 -8.79 42.81 19.32
CA SER A 500 -8.44 43.54 20.53
C SER A 500 -9.44 44.64 20.87
N THR A 501 -10.44 44.90 20.01
CA THR A 501 -11.42 46.00 20.21
C THR A 501 -12.81 45.56 19.74
N LEU A 502 -13.83 46.33 20.07
CA LEU A 502 -15.22 46.07 19.71
C LEU A 502 -15.72 47.07 18.64
N PRO A 503 -16.70 46.64 17.81
CA PRO A 503 -17.40 47.57 16.90
C PRO A 503 -18.47 48.38 17.64
N LEU A 504 -18.03 49.26 18.53
CA LEU A 504 -18.84 50.19 19.31
C LEU A 504 -18.15 51.55 19.32
N ASP A 505 -18.91 52.64 19.23
CA ASP A 505 -18.40 54.02 19.11
C ASP A 505 -17.50 54.45 20.28
N ASP A 506 -17.72 53.87 21.45
CA ASP A 506 -16.88 54.10 22.64
C ASP A 506 -15.66 53.18 22.71
N TRP A 507 -15.54 52.22 21.75
CA TRP A 507 -14.39 51.34 21.61
C TRP A 507 -13.58 51.66 20.35
N SER A 508 -14.23 51.67 19.17
CA SER A 508 -13.49 51.89 17.93
C SER A 508 -14.41 52.19 16.73
N GLY A 509 -13.81 52.76 15.69
CA GLY A 509 -14.45 52.95 14.38
C GLY A 509 -14.69 51.68 13.57
N LEU A 510 -14.50 50.47 14.14
CA LEU A 510 -14.87 49.21 13.48
C LEU A 510 -16.34 49.15 13.10
N ALA A 511 -17.17 49.87 13.89
CA ALA A 511 -18.62 49.97 13.63
C ALA A 511 -18.94 50.61 12.26
N ASP A 512 -18.04 51.45 11.72
CA ASP A 512 -18.21 52.08 10.40
C ASP A 512 -18.15 51.06 9.26
N GLY A 513 -17.63 49.86 9.52
CA GLY A 513 -17.62 48.72 8.59
C GLY A 513 -16.49 48.67 7.59
N TYR A 514 -15.73 49.78 7.40
CA TYR A 514 -14.68 49.85 6.35
C TYR A 514 -13.56 48.78 6.50
N VAL A 515 -13.33 48.32 7.74
CA VAL A 515 -12.34 47.27 8.03
C VAL A 515 -13.06 45.98 8.43
N LEU A 516 -14.09 46.08 9.28
CA LEU A 516 -14.82 44.93 9.82
C LEU A 516 -15.47 44.09 8.69
N VAL A 517 -16.22 44.76 7.78
CA VAL A 517 -16.96 44.04 6.73
C VAL A 517 -16.03 43.28 5.79
N PRO A 518 -14.99 43.90 5.20
CA PRO A 518 -14.06 43.11 4.35
C PRO A 518 -13.36 41.96 5.09
N ALA A 519 -12.96 42.18 6.35
CA ALA A 519 -12.31 41.14 7.15
C ALA A 519 -13.26 39.95 7.42
N ILE A 520 -14.49 40.25 7.87
CA ILE A 520 -15.47 39.18 8.14
C ILE A 520 -15.91 38.49 6.83
N GLN A 521 -16.10 39.23 5.72
CA GLN A 521 -16.51 38.65 4.44
C GLN A 521 -15.43 37.70 3.88
N ARG A 522 -14.15 37.98 4.09
CA ARG A 522 -13.08 37.04 3.73
C ARG A 522 -13.16 35.73 4.53
N LEU A 523 -13.48 35.83 5.82
CA LEU A 523 -13.71 34.62 6.64
C LEU A 523 -14.94 33.84 6.18
N VAL A 524 -16.00 34.54 5.75
CA VAL A 524 -17.19 33.90 5.17
C VAL A 524 -16.81 33.18 3.87
N GLU A 525 -16.06 33.83 2.98
CA GLU A 525 -15.56 33.24 1.73
C GLU A 525 -14.64 32.03 2.01
N GLU A 526 -13.71 32.18 2.95
CA GLU A 526 -12.80 31.11 3.36
C GLU A 526 -13.56 29.90 3.92
N SER A 527 -14.59 30.16 4.71
CA SER A 527 -15.45 29.10 5.27
C SER A 527 -16.37 28.47 4.21
N SER A 528 -16.72 29.20 3.12
CA SER A 528 -17.44 28.65 1.95
C SER A 528 -16.57 27.69 1.15
N SER A 529 -15.31 28.03 0.99
CA SER A 529 -14.35 27.26 0.17
C SER A 529 -13.90 25.96 0.85
N SER A 530 -14.12 25.82 2.16
CA SER A 530 -13.73 24.60 2.88
C SER A 530 -14.74 23.45 2.67
N ASN A 531 -14.50 22.67 1.65
CA ASN A 531 -14.75 21.23 1.51
C ASN A 531 -16.14 20.62 1.86
N SER A 532 -17.21 21.35 1.97
CA SER A 532 -18.46 20.73 2.41
C SER A 532 -19.14 19.80 1.37
N PHE A 533 -18.73 19.86 0.10
CA PHE A 533 -19.40 19.10 -0.96
C PHE A 533 -18.44 18.31 -1.88
N ILE A 534 -17.17 18.22 -1.50
CA ILE A 534 -16.20 17.43 -2.27
C ILE A 534 -16.13 16.05 -1.63
N GLN A 535 -16.72 15.08 -2.28
CA GLN A 535 -16.53 13.69 -1.88
C GLN A 535 -15.35 13.11 -2.65
N SER A 536 -14.23 12.96 -1.95
CA SER A 536 -13.07 12.26 -2.48
C SER A 536 -12.74 11.11 -1.53
N TRP A 537 -12.89 9.89 -2.02
CA TRP A 537 -12.68 8.66 -1.27
C TRP A 537 -11.42 7.95 -1.77
N ALA A 538 -10.79 7.19 -0.87
CA ALA A 538 -9.68 6.31 -1.23
C ALA A 538 -10.22 4.98 -1.77
N CYS A 539 -9.68 4.54 -2.90
CA CYS A 539 -10.01 3.24 -3.48
C CYS A 539 -9.61 2.12 -2.49
N GLY A 540 -10.51 1.19 -2.24
CA GLY A 540 -10.31 0.12 -1.26
C GLY A 540 -10.45 0.57 0.20
N GLY A 541 -10.81 1.83 0.44
CA GLY A 541 -11.12 2.33 1.79
C GLY A 541 -12.45 1.77 2.31
N LYS A 542 -12.75 2.01 3.58
CA LYS A 542 -13.98 1.51 4.21
C LYS A 542 -15.24 1.97 3.45
N GLU A 543 -15.30 3.26 3.12
CA GLU A 543 -16.45 3.85 2.43
C GLU A 543 -16.72 3.17 1.07
N THR A 544 -15.66 2.88 0.31
CA THR A 544 -15.77 2.25 -1.00
C THR A 544 -16.11 0.75 -0.91
N LYS A 545 -15.60 0.05 0.12
CA LYS A 545 -15.90 -1.37 0.36
C LYS A 545 -17.35 -1.58 0.81
N ASP A 546 -17.87 -0.67 1.64
CA ASP A 546 -19.24 -0.75 2.17
C ASP A 546 -20.31 -0.34 1.14
N THR A 547 -19.91 0.27 0.00
CA THR A 547 -20.82 0.79 -1.03
C THR A 547 -21.33 -0.33 -1.93
N THR A 548 -22.65 -0.52 -1.97
CA THR A 548 -23.33 -1.51 -2.82
C THR A 548 -24.05 -0.88 -4.03
N LEU A 549 -24.47 0.39 -3.91
CA LEU A 549 -25.21 1.10 -4.97
C LEU A 549 -24.32 2.19 -5.58
N PHE A 550 -23.84 1.97 -6.78
CA PHE A 550 -22.98 2.91 -7.49
C PHE A 550 -23.18 2.80 -9.02
N GLU A 551 -22.85 3.89 -9.71
CA GLU A 551 -22.77 3.96 -11.17
C GLU A 551 -21.43 4.59 -11.54
N CYS A 552 -20.63 3.94 -12.36
CA CYS A 552 -19.38 4.51 -12.85
C CYS A 552 -19.66 5.47 -14.01
N ILE A 553 -19.23 6.72 -13.89
CA ILE A 553 -19.53 7.80 -14.84
C ILE A 553 -18.46 7.90 -15.94
N ASP A 554 -17.18 7.78 -15.57
CA ASP A 554 -16.08 7.96 -16.53
C ASP A 554 -15.85 6.75 -17.44
N LYS A 555 -16.09 5.52 -16.93
CA LYS A 555 -15.95 4.26 -17.69
C LYS A 555 -17.02 3.24 -17.27
N PRO A 556 -18.23 3.37 -17.81
CA PRO A 556 -19.33 2.46 -17.43
C PRO A 556 -19.00 0.98 -17.63
N ASN A 557 -19.46 0.13 -16.74
CA ASN A 557 -19.47 -1.35 -16.77
C ASN A 557 -18.16 -2.08 -16.47
N GLU A 558 -17.04 -1.39 -16.24
CA GLU A 558 -15.74 -2.06 -16.02
C GLU A 558 -15.16 -1.87 -14.62
N LYS A 559 -15.67 -0.90 -13.86
CA LYS A 559 -15.02 -0.46 -12.61
C LYS A 559 -15.96 -0.54 -11.41
N THR A 560 -15.39 -0.88 -10.26
CA THR A 560 -16.05 -0.81 -8.95
C THR A 560 -15.26 0.11 -8.03
N PRO A 561 -15.91 0.93 -7.20
CA PRO A 561 -15.19 1.88 -6.33
C PRO A 561 -14.30 1.20 -5.28
N ALA A 562 -14.59 -0.06 -4.96
CA ALA A 562 -13.75 -0.85 -4.04
C ALA A 562 -12.41 -1.25 -4.66
N LEU A 563 -12.32 -1.39 -5.99
CA LEU A 563 -11.12 -1.88 -6.67
C LEU A 563 -10.47 -0.86 -7.62
N HIS A 564 -11.24 0.13 -8.11
CA HIS A 564 -10.78 1.00 -9.19
C HIS A 564 -11.07 2.47 -8.91
N ALA A 565 -10.09 3.31 -9.17
CA ALA A 565 -10.23 4.77 -9.14
C ALA A 565 -11.09 5.25 -10.34
N GLY A 566 -11.86 6.31 -10.13
CA GLY A 566 -12.78 6.83 -11.16
C GLY A 566 -13.76 7.84 -10.61
N ILE A 567 -14.71 8.25 -11.44
CA ILE A 567 -15.82 9.08 -11.05
C ILE A 567 -17.06 8.20 -10.91
N TYR A 568 -17.68 8.23 -9.77
CA TYR A 568 -18.85 7.42 -9.43
C TYR A 568 -20.03 8.29 -8.99
N LYS A 569 -21.21 7.83 -9.26
CA LYS A 569 -22.42 8.34 -8.62
C LYS A 569 -22.80 7.34 -7.54
N ILE A 570 -22.63 7.74 -6.30
CA ILE A 570 -22.86 6.91 -5.12
C ILE A 570 -24.00 7.53 -4.32
N GLU A 571 -25.07 6.80 -4.13
CA GLU A 571 -26.29 7.29 -3.46
C GLU A 571 -26.81 8.61 -4.06
N GLY A 572 -26.67 8.76 -5.38
CA GLY A 572 -27.13 9.95 -6.10
C GLY A 572 -26.14 11.12 -6.13
N ARG A 573 -24.99 11.03 -5.46
CA ARG A 573 -23.96 12.08 -5.37
C ARG A 573 -22.72 11.74 -6.19
N LEU A 574 -22.17 12.73 -6.88
CA LEU A 574 -20.90 12.58 -7.59
C LEU A 574 -19.77 12.45 -6.58
N THR A 575 -19.01 11.37 -6.70
CA THR A 575 -17.90 11.04 -5.79
C THR A 575 -16.66 10.70 -6.60
N ALA A 576 -15.55 11.35 -6.33
CA ALA A 576 -14.25 11.01 -6.90
C ALA A 576 -13.60 9.93 -6.04
N VAL A 577 -13.26 8.80 -6.64
CA VAL A 577 -12.50 7.74 -5.97
C VAL A 577 -11.08 7.79 -6.54
N ASN A 578 -10.12 8.04 -5.69
CA ASN A 578 -8.71 8.16 -6.05
C ASN A 578 -7.88 7.04 -5.43
N ARG A 579 -6.75 6.75 -6.04
CA ARG A 579 -5.75 5.86 -5.49
C ARG A 579 -5.31 6.38 -4.10
N PRO A 580 -5.14 5.52 -3.12
CA PRO A 580 -4.64 5.94 -1.79
C PRO A 580 -3.28 6.63 -1.88
N LYS A 581 -3.09 7.70 -1.11
CA LYS A 581 -1.86 8.51 -1.13
C LYS A 581 -0.62 7.70 -0.70
N GLU A 582 -0.81 6.68 0.09
CA GLU A 582 0.22 5.76 0.58
C GLU A 582 0.97 5.06 -0.56
N GLU A 583 0.28 4.84 -1.69
CA GLU A 583 0.86 4.20 -2.89
C GLU A 583 1.88 5.09 -3.63
N ASN A 584 1.98 6.38 -3.26
CA ASN A 584 3.01 7.28 -3.79
C ASN A 584 4.38 7.08 -3.12
N GLU A 585 4.44 6.32 -2.03
CA GLU A 585 5.68 6.04 -1.31
C GLU A 585 6.60 5.17 -2.18
N SER A 586 7.87 5.52 -2.21
CA SER A 586 8.87 4.80 -2.99
C SER A 586 9.95 4.14 -2.13
N GLN A 587 9.65 4.00 -0.85
CA GLN A 587 10.55 3.28 0.06
C GLN A 587 10.16 1.81 0.09
N PHE A 588 11.14 0.96 -0.13
CA PHE A 588 10.98 -0.49 -0.15
C PHE A 588 11.83 -1.11 0.96
N LEU A 589 11.25 -2.05 1.67
CA LEU A 589 11.96 -2.77 2.74
C LEU A 589 13.05 -3.66 2.13
N LYS A 590 14.20 -3.66 2.77
CA LYS A 590 15.31 -4.55 2.41
C LYS A 590 15.10 -5.94 3.03
N LYS A 591 15.75 -6.94 2.45
CA LYS A 591 15.69 -8.34 2.89
C LYS A 591 15.93 -8.47 4.42
N GLU A 592 16.93 -7.77 4.93
CA GLU A 592 17.31 -7.81 6.34
C GLU A 592 16.23 -7.22 7.24
N GLU A 593 15.57 -6.16 6.78
CA GLU A 593 14.48 -5.49 7.52
C GLU A 593 13.25 -6.40 7.60
N ILE A 594 12.91 -7.08 6.49
CA ILE A 594 11.76 -7.99 6.42
C ILE A 594 12.02 -9.22 7.35
N THR A 595 13.20 -9.83 7.25
CA THR A 595 13.54 -10.98 8.10
C THR A 595 13.62 -10.58 9.58
N GLY A 596 14.08 -9.37 9.87
CA GLY A 596 14.11 -8.82 11.23
C GLY A 596 12.73 -8.61 11.84
N LYS A 597 11.69 -8.43 11.03
CA LYS A 597 10.30 -8.30 11.51
C LYS A 597 9.67 -9.65 11.88
N LEU A 598 10.24 -10.76 11.41
CA LEU A 598 9.73 -12.13 11.63
C LEU A 598 10.88 -13.03 12.12
N PRO A 599 11.48 -12.72 13.30
CA PRO A 599 12.69 -13.40 13.75
C PRO A 599 12.50 -14.87 14.12
N GLY A 600 11.29 -15.27 14.53
CA GLY A 600 11.00 -16.65 14.95
C GLY A 600 11.00 -17.65 13.81
N ILE A 601 10.69 -17.19 12.59
CA ILE A 601 10.61 -18.06 11.39
C ILE A 601 11.73 -17.81 10.39
N ALA A 602 12.32 -16.61 10.39
CA ALA A 602 13.35 -16.18 9.44
C ALA A 602 12.97 -16.58 7.99
N PRO A 603 11.92 -15.97 7.42
CA PRO A 603 11.36 -16.42 6.13
C PRO A 603 12.38 -16.38 5.00
N ARG A 604 12.30 -17.30 4.05
CA ARG A 604 13.15 -17.31 2.87
C ARG A 604 12.68 -16.20 1.91
N VAL A 605 13.57 -15.25 1.64
CA VAL A 605 13.31 -14.16 0.69
C VAL A 605 13.91 -14.54 -0.67
N ILE A 606 13.06 -14.58 -1.70
CA ILE A 606 13.42 -14.86 -3.09
C ILE A 606 13.36 -13.53 -3.85
N ASP A 607 14.43 -13.16 -4.50
CA ASP A 607 14.47 -11.97 -5.35
C ASP A 607 13.78 -12.29 -6.69
N GLY A 608 12.83 -11.45 -7.09
CA GLY A 608 12.10 -11.60 -8.34
C GLY A 608 12.99 -11.59 -9.60
N GLU A 609 14.16 -10.96 -9.54
CA GLU A 609 15.13 -10.99 -10.65
C GLU A 609 15.77 -12.38 -10.84
N SER A 610 15.86 -13.17 -9.78
CA SER A 610 16.45 -14.51 -9.81
C SER A 610 15.47 -15.63 -10.21
N ILE A 611 14.21 -15.33 -10.45
CA ILE A 611 13.19 -16.33 -10.84
C ILE A 611 13.50 -16.90 -12.23
N SER A 612 14.02 -16.09 -13.14
CA SER A 612 14.43 -16.55 -14.49
C SER A 612 15.57 -17.57 -14.44
N ASP A 613 16.41 -17.52 -13.39
CA ASP A 613 17.53 -18.47 -13.20
C ASP A 613 17.13 -19.69 -12.35
N SER A 614 16.02 -19.61 -11.60
CA SER A 614 15.62 -20.69 -10.67
C SER A 614 14.76 -21.78 -11.33
N THR A 615 14.41 -21.64 -12.61
CA THR A 615 13.70 -22.68 -13.37
C THR A 615 14.61 -23.80 -13.87
N ASP A 616 15.93 -23.70 -13.68
CA ASP A 616 16.86 -24.78 -13.95
C ASP A 616 16.86 -25.84 -12.83
N ARG A 617 15.70 -26.43 -12.59
CA ARG A 617 15.60 -27.71 -11.89
C ARG A 617 16.02 -28.77 -12.91
N THR A 618 17.31 -29.02 -13.02
CA THR A 618 17.81 -30.08 -13.91
C THR A 618 17.50 -31.45 -13.32
N GLU A 619 16.74 -32.22 -14.05
CA GLU A 619 16.53 -33.62 -13.77
C GLU A 619 17.87 -34.36 -13.94
N VAL A 620 18.30 -35.07 -12.92
CA VAL A 620 19.58 -35.81 -12.96
C VAL A 620 19.43 -37.32 -13.29
N TRP A 621 18.27 -37.72 -13.84
CA TRP A 621 18.05 -39.12 -14.22
C TRP A 621 19.07 -39.63 -15.25
N SER A 622 19.51 -38.75 -16.15
CA SER A 622 20.53 -39.07 -17.17
C SER A 622 21.86 -39.49 -16.56
N PHE A 623 22.27 -38.89 -15.44
CA PHE A 623 23.47 -39.32 -14.70
C PHE A 623 23.32 -40.75 -14.22
N PHE A 624 22.17 -41.11 -13.62
CA PHE A 624 21.94 -42.49 -13.15
C PHE A 624 21.82 -43.49 -14.29
N LEU A 625 21.34 -43.06 -15.46
CA LEU A 625 21.34 -43.90 -16.68
C LEU A 625 22.77 -44.23 -17.10
N ILE A 626 23.67 -43.23 -17.17
CA ILE A 626 25.08 -43.42 -17.53
C ILE A 626 25.77 -44.36 -16.52
N VAL A 627 25.55 -44.13 -15.22
CA VAL A 627 26.09 -44.99 -14.14
C VAL A 627 25.61 -46.43 -14.31
N CYS A 628 24.31 -46.64 -14.56
CA CYS A 628 23.74 -47.96 -14.80
C CYS A 628 24.39 -48.65 -15.98
N LEU A 629 24.55 -47.90 -17.08
CA LEU A 629 25.14 -48.45 -18.33
C LEU A 629 26.63 -48.82 -18.14
N VAL A 630 27.40 -47.99 -17.44
CA VAL A 630 28.81 -48.27 -17.10
C VAL A 630 28.93 -49.52 -16.22
N LEU A 631 28.04 -49.66 -15.23
CA LEU A 631 28.02 -50.83 -14.34
C LEU A 631 27.67 -52.12 -15.10
N LEU A 632 26.72 -52.08 -16.03
CA LEU A 632 26.34 -53.22 -16.87
C LEU A 632 27.46 -53.59 -17.83
N LEU A 633 28.18 -52.63 -18.44
CA LEU A 633 29.36 -52.88 -19.28
C LEU A 633 30.50 -53.50 -18.46
N GLY A 634 30.70 -52.97 -17.23
CA GLY A 634 31.69 -53.55 -16.29
C GLY A 634 31.34 -54.98 -15.92
N GLU A 635 30.09 -55.29 -15.66
CA GLU A 635 29.58 -56.65 -15.40
C GLU A 635 29.87 -57.57 -16.60
N ALA A 636 29.50 -57.12 -17.81
CA ALA A 636 29.72 -57.89 -19.05
C ALA A 636 31.22 -58.19 -19.30
N PHE A 637 32.09 -57.21 -19.01
CA PHE A 637 33.54 -57.38 -19.13
C PHE A 637 34.11 -58.41 -18.14
N LEU A 638 33.66 -58.33 -16.88
CA LEU A 638 34.06 -59.29 -15.83
C LEU A 638 33.50 -60.69 -16.08
N GLY A 639 32.37 -60.83 -16.78
CA GLY A 639 31.75 -62.11 -17.14
C GLY A 639 32.38 -62.82 -18.31
N GLN A 640 33.30 -62.18 -19.05
CA GLN A 640 33.98 -62.84 -20.21
C GLN A 640 34.92 -63.97 -19.76
N PRO A 641 34.84 -65.12 -20.39
CA PRO A 641 35.79 -66.20 -20.12
C PRO A 641 37.21 -65.77 -20.51
N PRO A 642 38.22 -66.25 -19.78
CA PRO A 642 39.60 -65.93 -20.13
C PRO A 642 39.94 -66.43 -21.58
N VAL A 643 40.48 -65.53 -22.39
CA VAL A 643 40.92 -65.87 -23.75
C VAL A 643 42.00 -66.97 -23.65
N ALA A 644 41.70 -68.12 -24.21
CA ALA A 644 42.69 -69.21 -24.27
C ALA A 644 43.91 -68.73 -25.04
N LYS A 645 45.08 -68.72 -24.39
CA LYS A 645 46.38 -68.53 -25.09
C LYS A 645 46.53 -69.66 -26.07
N LYS A 646 46.62 -69.38 -27.37
CA LYS A 646 47.06 -70.30 -28.43
C LYS A 646 48.56 -70.55 -28.20
N ASP A 647 48.91 -71.71 -27.63
CA ASP A 647 50.32 -72.20 -27.65
C ASP A 647 50.70 -72.54 -29.10
N ASN A 648 51.51 -71.68 -29.71
CA ASN A 648 52.17 -71.96 -30.96
C ASN A 648 53.37 -72.85 -30.65
N THR A 649 53.11 -74.13 -30.46
CA THR A 649 54.18 -75.12 -30.54
C THR A 649 54.25 -75.60 -32.01
N LEU A 650 55.28 -75.17 -32.73
CA LEU A 650 55.68 -75.75 -34.02
C LEU A 650 56.10 -77.20 -33.81
N PRO A 651 55.70 -78.12 -34.65
CA PRO A 651 56.21 -79.46 -34.57
C PRO A 651 57.66 -79.47 -35.11
N ALA A 652 58.62 -79.97 -34.30
CA ALA A 652 59.98 -80.25 -34.76
C ALA A 652 59.94 -81.51 -35.61
N ASN A 653 60.60 -81.42 -36.76
CA ASN A 653 60.81 -82.48 -37.74
C ASN A 653 61.55 -83.71 -37.18
N ALA A 654 61.13 -84.90 -37.62
CA ALA A 654 61.94 -85.96 -38.10
C ALA A 654 61.09 -86.90 -38.93
#